data_66ac4acfb94289787939cf220e93f684
#
_entry.id   66ac4acfb94289787939cf220e93f684
#
_cell.length_a   1.000
_cell.length_b   1.000
_cell.length_c   1.000
_cell.angle_alpha   90.00
_cell.angle_beta   90.00
_cell.angle_gamma   90.00
#
_symmetry.space_group_name_H-M   'P 1'
#
loop_
_entity.id
_entity.type
_entity.pdbx_description
1 polymer ?
#
loop_
_entity_poly.entity_id
_entity_poly.type
_entity_poly.pdbx_seq_one_letter_code
_entity_poly.pdbx_strand_id
1 'polypeptide(L)'
;MSSTTQQKSSSTMWKCPEMVSEARLRLYNSFTKKKELFVPINGNEVRWYSCGPTVYDTSHMGHARSYISFDILRRVMADYFGYDVLYCMNVTDIDDKIIKRARERYLIKNYMDDSSIAIEKVLEDCQLALKHVKDIRARETDKDKQAMYDKQISTVENSLQNINTLSDMEAKRKKLFDDCRDILPTYLDFNYSHATNPLDNEVFLTLARHYESEFHNDMSHLNILPPHILTRVSEYVPEIIKFIEKIIENGYAYESNSSVYFETMKFHKQHSYAKLEPDRMGDINALSEGEGALTTASNTSKEKRNECDFVLWKKSKIGEPVWQSPWGLGRPGWHIECSVMASTILGSQFDIHTGGIDLKFPHHDNEIAQAEAYYDSDTWVNYFLHSGHLTIAGCKMSKSLKNFVTIQQALEKYTSRQIRLLFLLHSWVSTLDYSDHGMEKTLNYEKMLNEFFLNIKTHLRSMKQLNHSNAYTKFDENDLQLNERFSTAKKQIHIALCDSIDTPTVMENIRQLITTTNIYMNRTNAIINRLLLRNIAVYITRLIDIFGLNSSGSSSSSTDNIGFTRSSEQQQASSINVEDIAMPYVEQFALFRDAVRTQAITVKNKEILTLCDHVRNEILPELGVRLEDHAGTNKATIKFCDPEILRREREQALLVEKSKQEEKERRKLEQQLAKEAKEAKKKAPKEKKNTDSKNSTQPTNDEIVTDGATAMADGDASSSH
;
A
#
# COMPACT_ATOMS: atom_id res chain seq x y z
N MET A 1 78.82 -28.74 -36.02
CA MET A 1 77.55 -29.38 -35.50
C MET A 1 77.17 -28.67 -34.23
N SER A 2 76.31 -27.69 -34.30
CA SER A 2 75.78 -26.95 -33.15
C SER A 2 74.36 -27.45 -32.87
N SER A 3 74.19 -28.12 -31.72
CA SER A 3 72.94 -28.61 -31.22
C SER A 3 72.21 -27.46 -30.55
N THR A 4 71.17 -26.96 -31.17
CA THR A 4 70.20 -25.99 -30.61
C THR A 4 69.23 -26.73 -29.71
N THR A 5 69.41 -26.62 -28.41
CA THR A 5 68.43 -27.07 -27.38
C THR A 5 67.26 -26.13 -27.38
N GLN A 6 66.13 -26.54 -27.91
CA GLN A 6 64.83 -25.85 -27.73
C GLN A 6 64.37 -26.01 -26.29
N GLN A 7 64.40 -24.91 -25.51
CA GLN A 7 63.70 -24.80 -24.23
C GLN A 7 62.21 -24.79 -24.52
N LYS A 8 61.51 -25.87 -24.10
CA LYS A 8 60.00 -25.87 -23.98
C LYS A 8 59.65 -24.91 -22.87
N SER A 9 59.17 -23.71 -23.21
CA SER A 9 58.46 -22.85 -22.27
C SER A 9 57.18 -23.54 -21.86
N SER A 10 57.04 -23.97 -20.62
CA SER A 10 55.75 -24.38 -20.01
C SER A 10 54.89 -23.15 -19.89
N SER A 11 54.08 -22.85 -20.92
CA SER A 11 53.00 -21.87 -20.78
C SER A 11 51.99 -22.44 -19.82
N THR A 12 51.89 -21.87 -18.65
CA THR A 12 50.76 -22.05 -17.74
C THR A 12 49.48 -21.74 -18.53
N MET A 13 48.72 -22.79 -18.88
CA MET A 13 47.46 -22.64 -19.60
C MET A 13 46.34 -22.11 -18.66
N TRP A 14 46.48 -20.87 -18.20
CA TRP A 14 45.36 -20.18 -17.62
C TRP A 14 44.47 -19.69 -18.77
N LYS A 15 43.21 -20.13 -18.77
CA LYS A 15 42.16 -19.61 -19.69
C LYS A 15 41.29 -18.65 -18.91
N CYS A 16 41.16 -17.44 -19.40
CA CYS A 16 40.15 -16.52 -18.89
C CYS A 16 38.77 -17.17 -18.99
N PRO A 17 38.00 -17.24 -17.90
CA PRO A 17 36.63 -17.73 -17.98
C PRO A 17 35.83 -16.89 -18.98
N GLU A 18 34.96 -17.53 -19.75
CA GLU A 18 34.00 -16.81 -20.59
C GLU A 18 33.07 -16.00 -19.68
N MET A 19 32.91 -14.71 -20.00
CA MET A 19 31.98 -13.84 -19.30
C MET A 19 30.56 -14.37 -19.55
N VAL A 20 29.97 -14.97 -18.52
CA VAL A 20 28.54 -15.27 -18.55
C VAL A 20 27.82 -13.93 -18.49
N SER A 21 26.94 -13.67 -19.45
CA SER A 21 26.09 -12.48 -19.44
C SER A 21 25.25 -12.51 -18.17
N GLU A 22 25.57 -11.65 -17.20
CA GLU A 22 24.77 -11.48 -16.01
C GLU A 22 23.43 -10.79 -16.35
N ALA A 23 22.38 -11.16 -15.64
CA ALA A 23 21.09 -10.47 -15.75
C ALA A 23 21.28 -9.00 -15.33
N ARG A 24 20.76 -8.07 -16.12
CA ARG A 24 20.81 -6.63 -15.89
C ARG A 24 19.42 -6.12 -15.55
N LEU A 25 19.35 -5.07 -14.73
CA LEU A 25 18.07 -4.46 -14.33
C LEU A 25 17.29 -3.99 -15.56
N ARG A 26 16.05 -4.44 -15.66
CA ARG A 26 15.04 -3.96 -16.60
C ARG A 26 13.90 -3.37 -15.79
N LEU A 27 13.29 -2.28 -16.26
CA LEU A 27 12.13 -1.65 -15.63
C LEU A 27 10.97 -1.63 -16.61
N TYR A 28 9.77 -1.91 -16.13
CA TYR A 28 8.56 -1.74 -16.94
C TYR A 28 8.35 -0.27 -17.20
N ASN A 29 8.54 0.15 -18.45
CA ASN A 29 8.42 1.52 -18.87
C ASN A 29 7.03 1.76 -19.49
N SER A 30 6.27 2.69 -18.95
CA SER A 30 4.94 3.02 -19.44
C SER A 30 4.92 3.62 -20.85
N PHE A 31 6.02 4.23 -21.29
CA PHE A 31 6.16 4.70 -22.67
C PHE A 31 6.09 3.57 -23.70
N THR A 32 6.87 2.51 -23.46
CA THR A 32 6.98 1.40 -24.40
C THR A 32 6.03 0.26 -24.07
N LYS A 33 5.40 0.30 -22.89
CA LYS A 33 4.57 -0.77 -22.33
C LYS A 33 5.32 -2.12 -22.23
N LYS A 34 6.66 -2.06 -22.07
CA LYS A 34 7.60 -3.21 -22.01
C LYS A 34 8.62 -3.02 -20.89
N LYS A 35 9.28 -4.13 -20.55
CA LYS A 35 10.43 -4.11 -19.63
C LYS A 35 11.70 -3.73 -20.40
N GLU A 36 12.15 -2.50 -20.26
CA GLU A 36 13.34 -1.97 -20.93
C GLU A 36 14.57 -2.10 -20.06
N LEU A 37 15.74 -2.28 -20.69
CA LEU A 37 17.02 -2.29 -19.98
C LEU A 37 17.22 -0.93 -19.31
N PHE A 38 17.46 -0.92 -18.01
CA PHE A 38 17.70 0.33 -17.28
C PHE A 38 19.15 0.79 -17.50
N VAL A 39 19.29 2.00 -18.02
CA VAL A 39 20.57 2.66 -18.26
C VAL A 39 20.43 4.11 -17.80
N PRO A 40 21.07 4.49 -16.68
CA PRO A 40 21.08 5.89 -16.22
C PRO A 40 21.78 6.81 -17.23
N ILE A 41 21.36 8.08 -17.27
CA ILE A 41 21.99 9.11 -18.13
C ILE A 41 23.42 9.37 -17.68
N ASN A 42 23.67 9.43 -16.37
CA ASN A 42 24.94 9.85 -15.77
C ASN A 42 25.62 8.68 -15.01
N GLY A 43 26.07 7.64 -15.72
CA GLY A 43 26.84 6.55 -15.12
C GLY A 43 26.07 5.79 -14.05
N ASN A 44 26.35 6.05 -12.76
CA ASN A 44 25.67 5.39 -11.64
C ASN A 44 24.65 6.29 -10.92
N GLU A 45 24.60 7.58 -11.24
CA GLU A 45 23.63 8.55 -10.70
C GLU A 45 22.27 8.33 -11.36
N VAL A 46 21.21 8.24 -10.56
CA VAL A 46 19.82 8.11 -11.00
C VAL A 46 19.03 9.30 -10.50
N ARG A 47 18.56 10.15 -11.41
CA ARG A 47 17.71 11.28 -11.12
C ARG A 47 16.26 10.87 -11.23
N TRP A 48 15.54 10.97 -10.12
CA TRP A 48 14.18 10.45 -9.99
C TRP A 48 13.23 11.50 -9.46
N TYR A 49 12.20 11.84 -10.22
CA TYR A 49 11.08 12.67 -9.78
C TYR A 49 9.85 11.81 -9.50
N SER A 50 9.13 12.12 -8.43
CA SER A 50 7.89 11.44 -8.07
C SER A 50 6.79 12.47 -7.82
N CYS A 51 5.65 12.32 -8.48
CA CYS A 51 4.47 13.10 -8.13
C CYS A 51 4.04 12.81 -6.69
N GLY A 52 4.00 13.87 -5.89
CA GLY A 52 3.60 13.84 -4.50
C GLY A 52 2.10 14.01 -4.29
N PRO A 53 1.64 14.14 -3.04
CA PRO A 53 0.22 14.27 -2.74
C PRO A 53 -0.29 15.68 -2.98
N THR A 54 -1.58 15.79 -3.31
CA THR A 54 -2.35 17.03 -3.13
C THR A 54 -2.86 17.05 -1.69
N VAL A 55 -2.40 18.01 -0.89
CA VAL A 55 -2.57 18.03 0.58
C VAL A 55 -3.84 18.77 1.00
N TYR A 56 -5.00 18.21 0.70
CA TYR A 56 -6.31 18.76 1.07
C TYR A 56 -7.10 17.93 2.08
N ASP A 57 -6.68 16.70 2.34
CA ASP A 57 -7.35 15.75 3.22
C ASP A 57 -6.43 14.59 3.62
N THR A 58 -6.79 13.83 4.67
CA THR A 58 -6.07 12.69 5.22
C THR A 58 -5.65 11.68 4.15
N SER A 59 -4.48 11.09 4.31
CA SER A 59 -3.93 10.09 3.41
C SER A 59 -4.60 8.73 3.59
N HIS A 60 -4.76 7.98 2.51
CA HIS A 60 -5.40 6.67 2.49
C HIS A 60 -4.48 5.58 1.94
N MET A 61 -4.89 4.32 2.08
CA MET A 61 -4.13 3.15 1.65
C MET A 61 -3.79 3.13 0.14
N GLY A 62 -4.55 3.85 -0.70
CA GLY A 62 -4.19 4.08 -2.11
C GLY A 62 -2.88 4.86 -2.25
N HIS A 63 -2.67 5.91 -1.44
CA HIS A 63 -1.39 6.63 -1.37
C HIS A 63 -0.27 5.71 -0.84
N ALA A 64 -0.54 4.95 0.25
CA ALA A 64 0.42 3.99 0.79
C ALA A 64 0.88 2.99 -0.29
N ARG A 65 -0.02 2.51 -1.16
CA ARG A 65 0.29 1.60 -2.26
C ARG A 65 1.38 2.16 -3.18
N SER A 66 1.23 3.41 -3.62
CA SER A 66 2.18 4.06 -4.51
C SER A 66 3.51 4.32 -3.82
N TYR A 67 3.48 5.01 -2.67
CA TYR A 67 4.72 5.44 -2.02
C TYR A 67 5.53 4.30 -1.40
N ILE A 68 4.90 3.24 -0.86
CA ILE A 68 5.62 2.04 -0.43
C ILE A 68 6.24 1.32 -1.64
N SER A 69 5.52 1.23 -2.77
CA SER A 69 6.08 0.61 -3.98
C SER A 69 7.31 1.37 -4.46
N PHE A 70 7.26 2.69 -4.54
CA PHE A 70 8.39 3.51 -4.96
C PHE A 70 9.55 3.48 -3.96
N ASP A 71 9.26 3.43 -2.66
CA ASP A 71 10.29 3.27 -1.63
C ASP A 71 11.01 1.91 -1.76
N ILE A 72 10.29 0.83 -2.02
CA ILE A 72 10.88 -0.49 -2.28
C ILE A 72 11.77 -0.45 -3.53
N LEU A 73 11.27 0.13 -4.64
CA LEU A 73 12.06 0.28 -5.87
C LEU A 73 13.34 1.09 -5.61
N ARG A 74 13.21 2.24 -4.92
CA ARG A 74 14.31 3.12 -4.56
C ARG A 74 15.36 2.40 -3.72
N ARG A 75 14.94 1.68 -2.66
CA ARG A 75 15.85 0.90 -1.79
C ARG A 75 16.55 -0.21 -2.57
N VAL A 76 15.83 -0.95 -3.40
CA VAL A 76 16.42 -2.01 -4.22
C VAL A 76 17.44 -1.42 -5.21
N MET A 77 17.15 -0.29 -5.83
CA MET A 77 18.10 0.36 -6.73
C MET A 77 19.35 0.85 -5.98
N ALA A 78 19.18 1.47 -4.82
CA ALA A 78 20.31 1.98 -4.03
C ALA A 78 21.07 0.86 -3.30
N ASP A 79 20.38 0.04 -2.50
CA ASP A 79 21.01 -0.86 -1.53
C ASP A 79 21.35 -2.25 -2.11
N TYR A 80 20.68 -2.67 -3.19
CA TYR A 80 20.96 -3.94 -3.87
C TYR A 80 21.80 -3.75 -5.12
N PHE A 81 21.41 -2.82 -6.03
CA PHE A 81 22.14 -2.58 -7.27
C PHE A 81 23.26 -1.55 -7.13
N GLY A 82 23.26 -0.75 -6.06
CA GLY A 82 24.33 0.23 -5.77
C GLY A 82 24.24 1.51 -6.61
N TYR A 83 23.06 1.88 -7.12
CA TYR A 83 22.85 3.16 -7.78
C TYR A 83 22.86 4.31 -6.76
N ASP A 84 23.38 5.47 -7.17
CA ASP A 84 23.27 6.72 -6.42
C ASP A 84 21.98 7.44 -6.82
N VAL A 85 20.93 7.29 -6.00
CA VAL A 85 19.57 7.76 -6.34
C VAL A 85 19.31 9.12 -5.72
N LEU A 86 19.20 10.16 -6.54
CA LEU A 86 18.68 11.47 -6.17
C LEU A 86 17.16 11.49 -6.34
N TYR A 87 16.41 11.35 -5.24
CA TYR A 87 14.95 11.26 -5.24
C TYR A 87 14.33 12.61 -4.87
N CYS A 88 13.60 13.22 -5.82
CA CYS A 88 12.85 14.45 -5.66
C CYS A 88 11.34 14.14 -5.64
N MET A 89 10.60 14.80 -4.77
CA MET A 89 9.14 14.68 -4.68
C MET A 89 8.54 16.07 -4.48
N ASN A 90 7.38 16.33 -5.08
CA ASN A 90 6.64 17.56 -4.80
C ASN A 90 5.54 17.35 -3.76
N VAL A 91 5.02 18.46 -3.27
CA VAL A 91 3.72 18.57 -2.58
C VAL A 91 2.91 19.61 -3.34
N THR A 92 1.72 19.22 -3.79
CA THR A 92 0.76 20.16 -4.38
C THR A 92 -0.01 20.83 -3.25
N ASP A 93 0.38 22.06 -2.92
CA ASP A 93 -0.19 22.90 -1.87
C ASP A 93 -1.09 24.03 -2.42
N ILE A 94 -1.27 24.09 -3.74
CA ILE A 94 -2.19 24.98 -4.47
C ILE A 94 -2.98 24.14 -5.47
N ASP A 95 -4.28 23.90 -5.20
CA ASP A 95 -5.16 23.12 -6.07
C ASP A 95 -6.62 23.50 -5.80
N ASP A 96 -7.50 23.28 -6.75
CA ASP A 96 -8.94 23.56 -6.63
C ASP A 96 -9.59 22.85 -5.43
N LYS A 97 -9.14 21.62 -5.09
CA LYS A 97 -9.65 20.86 -3.95
C LYS A 97 -9.19 21.47 -2.62
N ILE A 98 -7.94 21.96 -2.57
CA ILE A 98 -7.41 22.69 -1.40
C ILE A 98 -8.20 23.96 -1.20
N ILE A 99 -8.39 24.76 -2.27
CA ILE A 99 -9.10 26.03 -2.23
C ILE A 99 -10.52 25.83 -1.70
N LYS A 100 -11.27 24.90 -2.30
CA LYS A 100 -12.63 24.59 -1.88
C LYS A 100 -12.68 24.15 -0.41
N ARG A 101 -11.83 23.21 -0.01
CA ARG A 101 -11.82 22.65 1.34
C ARG A 101 -11.41 23.68 2.40
N ALA A 102 -10.44 24.53 2.07
CA ALA A 102 -10.00 25.61 2.95
C ALA A 102 -11.10 26.65 3.18
N ARG A 103 -11.81 27.06 2.11
CA ARG A 103 -12.96 27.96 2.23
C ARG A 103 -14.09 27.33 3.03
N GLU A 104 -14.46 26.09 2.73
CA GLU A 104 -15.48 25.37 3.48
C GLU A 104 -15.15 25.31 4.99
N ARG A 105 -13.89 24.99 5.35
CA ARG A 105 -13.44 24.95 6.75
C ARG A 105 -13.42 26.32 7.41
N TYR A 106 -12.94 27.34 6.69
CA TYR A 106 -12.91 28.70 7.19
C TYR A 106 -14.30 29.25 7.47
N LEU A 107 -15.20 29.07 6.50
CA LEU A 107 -16.57 29.57 6.60
C LEU A 107 -17.37 28.88 7.69
N ILE A 108 -17.29 27.54 7.77
CA ILE A 108 -18.02 26.80 8.82
C ILE A 108 -17.45 27.12 10.21
N LYS A 109 -16.13 27.26 10.37
CA LYS A 109 -15.53 27.64 11.63
C LYS A 109 -16.03 29.01 12.10
N ASN A 110 -15.94 30.03 11.25
CA ASN A 110 -16.42 31.36 11.57
C ASN A 110 -17.92 31.36 11.88
N TYR A 111 -18.72 30.59 11.14
CA TYR A 111 -20.15 30.43 11.37
C TYR A 111 -20.48 29.76 12.71
N MET A 112 -19.69 28.78 13.11
CA MET A 112 -19.84 28.10 14.41
C MET A 112 -19.40 28.97 15.58
N ASP A 113 -18.30 29.73 15.41
CA ASP A 113 -17.70 30.59 16.43
C ASP A 113 -18.52 31.89 16.64
N ASP A 114 -19.39 32.28 15.70
CA ASP A 114 -20.26 33.45 15.81
C ASP A 114 -21.48 33.13 16.70
N SER A 115 -21.37 33.55 17.96
CA SER A 115 -22.48 33.40 18.93
C SER A 115 -23.65 34.34 18.68
N SER A 116 -23.52 35.34 17.79
CA SER A 116 -24.60 36.26 17.46
C SER A 116 -25.63 35.66 16.51
N ILE A 117 -25.31 34.56 15.83
CA ILE A 117 -26.21 33.87 14.91
C ILE A 117 -27.30 33.10 15.74
N ALA A 118 -28.54 33.53 15.61
CA ALA A 118 -29.66 32.89 16.26
C ALA A 118 -29.87 31.43 15.79
N ILE A 119 -30.36 30.56 16.66
CA ILE A 119 -30.58 29.14 16.35
C ILE A 119 -31.59 28.96 15.19
N GLU A 120 -32.55 29.83 15.09
CA GLU A 120 -33.55 29.86 14.00
C GLU A 120 -32.86 30.04 12.65
N LYS A 121 -31.85 30.91 12.60
CA LYS A 121 -31.04 31.11 11.38
C LYS A 121 -30.17 29.89 11.05
N VAL A 122 -29.60 29.25 12.04
CA VAL A 122 -28.85 27.98 11.83
C VAL A 122 -29.80 26.91 11.26
N LEU A 123 -31.01 26.81 11.79
CA LEU A 123 -32.00 25.87 11.29
C LEU A 123 -32.44 26.16 9.85
N GLU A 124 -32.66 27.45 9.53
CA GLU A 124 -32.96 27.89 8.16
C GLU A 124 -31.86 27.52 7.20
N ASP A 125 -30.60 27.84 7.56
CA ASP A 125 -29.41 27.57 6.72
C ASP A 125 -29.19 26.07 6.53
N CYS A 126 -29.43 25.22 7.54
CA CYS A 126 -29.45 23.76 7.40
C CYS A 126 -30.51 23.25 6.44
N GLN A 127 -31.71 23.85 6.45
CA GLN A 127 -32.80 23.51 5.51
C GLN A 127 -32.44 23.92 4.07
N LEU A 128 -31.83 25.10 3.89
CA LEU A 128 -31.36 25.59 2.59
C LEU A 128 -30.22 24.72 2.08
N ALA A 129 -29.28 24.32 2.95
CA ALA A 129 -28.21 23.40 2.62
C ALA A 129 -28.75 22.03 2.17
N LEU A 130 -29.76 21.50 2.85
CA LEU A 130 -30.45 20.27 2.46
C LEU A 130 -31.10 20.39 1.06
N LYS A 131 -31.75 21.50 0.79
CA LYS A 131 -32.31 21.78 -0.56
C LYS A 131 -31.21 21.82 -1.61
N HIS A 132 -30.11 22.53 -1.34
CA HIS A 132 -28.97 22.64 -2.25
C HIS A 132 -28.37 21.28 -2.60
N VAL A 133 -28.19 20.40 -1.59
CA VAL A 133 -27.65 19.05 -1.83
C VAL A 133 -28.65 18.18 -2.61
N LYS A 134 -29.94 18.30 -2.38
CA LYS A 134 -30.99 17.63 -3.20
C LYS A 134 -30.91 18.04 -4.66
N ASP A 135 -30.65 19.34 -4.94
CA ASP A 135 -30.53 19.86 -6.30
C ASP A 135 -29.21 19.33 -6.97
N ILE A 136 -28.13 19.20 -6.21
CA ILE A 136 -26.88 18.57 -6.69
C ILE A 136 -27.13 17.10 -7.01
N ARG A 137 -27.74 16.37 -6.08
CA ARG A 137 -28.06 14.95 -6.24
C ARG A 137 -28.92 14.66 -7.47
N ALA A 138 -29.88 15.53 -7.76
CA ALA A 138 -30.77 15.39 -8.92
C ALA A 138 -30.03 15.50 -10.28
N ARG A 139 -28.89 16.19 -10.31
CA ARG A 139 -28.04 16.38 -11.51
C ARG A 139 -26.90 15.39 -11.61
N GLU A 140 -26.60 14.65 -10.52
CA GLU A 140 -25.52 13.69 -10.49
C GLU A 140 -25.89 12.42 -11.27
N THR A 141 -24.96 11.94 -12.10
CA THR A 141 -25.13 10.75 -12.92
C THR A 141 -24.41 9.51 -12.38
N ASP A 142 -23.40 9.73 -11.54
CA ASP A 142 -22.63 8.67 -10.89
C ASP A 142 -23.45 8.04 -9.77
N LYS A 143 -23.72 6.74 -9.87
CA LYS A 143 -24.54 5.99 -8.91
C LYS A 143 -23.94 5.95 -7.49
N ASP A 144 -22.62 5.88 -7.37
CA ASP A 144 -21.95 5.84 -6.07
C ASP A 144 -22.05 7.18 -5.37
N LYS A 145 -21.89 8.29 -6.12
CA LYS A 145 -22.11 9.64 -5.60
C LYS A 145 -23.57 9.89 -5.25
N GLN A 146 -24.50 9.39 -6.06
CA GLN A 146 -25.92 9.45 -5.75
C GLN A 146 -26.24 8.79 -4.41
N ALA A 147 -25.74 7.57 -4.18
CA ALA A 147 -25.93 6.84 -2.91
C ALA A 147 -25.30 7.59 -1.72
N MET A 148 -24.15 8.24 -1.91
CA MET A 148 -23.53 9.07 -0.89
C MET A 148 -24.43 10.27 -0.52
N TYR A 149 -24.95 11.01 -1.52
CA TYR A 149 -25.86 12.13 -1.29
C TYR A 149 -27.17 11.66 -0.63
N ASP A 150 -27.74 10.55 -1.04
CA ASP A 150 -28.96 9.98 -0.45
C ASP A 150 -28.76 9.69 1.05
N LYS A 151 -27.58 9.17 1.44
CA LYS A 151 -27.24 8.96 2.86
C LYS A 151 -27.11 10.28 3.64
N GLN A 152 -26.46 11.30 3.06
CA GLN A 152 -26.32 12.61 3.69
C GLN A 152 -27.71 13.27 3.87
N ILE A 153 -28.54 13.25 2.83
CA ILE A 153 -29.92 13.77 2.85
C ILE A 153 -30.73 13.11 3.96
N SER A 154 -30.73 11.78 4.03
CA SER A 154 -31.49 11.04 5.05
C SER A 154 -31.05 11.35 6.48
N THR A 155 -29.70 11.51 6.69
CA THR A 155 -29.17 11.87 8.02
C THR A 155 -29.69 13.24 8.47
N VAL A 156 -29.65 14.23 7.58
CA VAL A 156 -30.06 15.60 7.89
C VAL A 156 -31.58 15.71 8.04
N GLU A 157 -32.37 15.02 7.21
CA GLU A 157 -33.81 14.97 7.33
C GLU A 157 -34.23 14.42 8.69
N ASN A 158 -33.66 13.31 9.12
CA ASN A 158 -33.89 12.72 10.44
C ASN A 158 -33.51 13.68 11.58
N SER A 159 -32.41 14.40 11.44
CA SER A 159 -32.01 15.40 12.43
C SER A 159 -32.98 16.55 12.53
N LEU A 160 -33.39 17.13 11.40
CA LEU A 160 -34.35 18.24 11.34
C LEU A 160 -35.72 17.87 11.88
N GLN A 161 -36.20 16.64 11.65
CA GLN A 161 -37.47 16.14 12.22
C GLN A 161 -37.40 16.02 13.74
N ASN A 162 -36.27 15.60 14.29
CA ASN A 162 -36.11 15.32 15.71
C ASN A 162 -35.56 16.50 16.52
N ILE A 163 -35.14 17.60 15.89
CA ILE A 163 -34.45 18.71 16.57
C ILE A 163 -35.36 19.37 17.64
N ASN A 164 -36.65 19.40 17.43
CA ASN A 164 -37.63 20.00 18.35
C ASN A 164 -37.87 19.17 19.64
N THR A 165 -37.39 17.92 19.67
CA THR A 165 -37.48 17.08 20.89
C THR A 165 -36.44 17.49 21.94
N LEU A 166 -35.40 18.24 21.56
CA LEU A 166 -34.39 18.75 22.47
C LEU A 166 -34.90 20.06 23.09
N SER A 167 -34.76 20.21 24.40
CA SER A 167 -35.18 21.43 25.13
C SER A 167 -34.01 22.44 25.24
N ASP A 168 -32.79 21.96 25.27
CA ASP A 168 -31.59 22.82 25.41
C ASP A 168 -31.14 23.38 24.06
N MET A 169 -30.98 24.71 23.99
CA MET A 169 -30.62 25.45 22.77
C MET A 169 -29.19 25.18 22.32
N GLU A 170 -28.26 25.00 23.25
CA GLU A 170 -26.85 24.68 22.92
C GLU A 170 -26.72 23.27 22.41
N ALA A 171 -27.40 22.31 23.00
CA ALA A 171 -27.49 20.95 22.51
C ALA A 171 -28.14 20.87 21.11
N LYS A 172 -29.16 21.68 20.83
CA LYS A 172 -29.75 21.80 19.48
C LYS A 172 -28.74 22.32 18.48
N ARG A 173 -28.04 23.41 18.82
CA ARG A 173 -27.02 24.02 17.95
C ARG A 173 -25.90 23.02 17.63
N LYS A 174 -25.37 22.36 18.65
CA LYS A 174 -24.35 21.33 18.47
C LYS A 174 -24.81 20.18 17.56
N LYS A 175 -26.01 19.66 17.82
CA LYS A 175 -26.58 18.57 17.02
C LYS A 175 -26.77 18.96 15.55
N LEU A 176 -27.26 20.18 15.28
CA LEU A 176 -27.38 20.67 13.90
C LEU A 176 -26.03 20.74 13.19
N PHE A 177 -24.99 21.24 13.85
CA PHE A 177 -23.67 21.30 13.28
C PHE A 177 -23.07 19.91 13.04
N ASP A 178 -23.25 18.97 13.99
CA ASP A 178 -22.75 17.61 13.86
C ASP A 178 -23.43 16.84 12.71
N ASP A 179 -24.75 16.94 12.60
CA ASP A 179 -25.52 16.20 11.59
C ASP A 179 -25.47 16.87 10.20
N CYS A 180 -25.33 18.20 10.13
CA CYS A 180 -25.20 18.96 8.87
C CYS A 180 -23.76 19.22 8.44
N ARG A 181 -22.76 18.68 9.15
CA ARG A 181 -21.33 18.91 8.91
C ARG A 181 -20.86 18.62 7.48
N ASP A 182 -21.56 17.73 6.77
CA ASP A 182 -21.22 17.34 5.40
C ASP A 182 -21.88 18.22 4.33
N ILE A 183 -22.95 18.93 4.65
CA ILE A 183 -23.73 19.71 3.68
C ILE A 183 -23.67 21.22 3.91
N LEU A 184 -23.63 21.66 5.17
CA LEU A 184 -23.62 23.08 5.53
C LEU A 184 -22.37 23.84 5.01
N PRO A 185 -21.15 23.29 5.11
CA PRO A 185 -19.97 23.95 4.56
C PRO A 185 -20.06 24.22 3.05
N THR A 186 -20.56 23.24 2.30
CA THR A 186 -20.74 23.38 0.83
C THR A 186 -21.79 24.46 0.48
N TYR A 187 -22.84 24.55 1.26
CA TYR A 187 -23.84 25.60 1.10
C TYR A 187 -23.31 26.99 1.45
N LEU A 188 -22.53 27.12 2.52
CA LEU A 188 -21.87 28.36 2.91
C LEU A 188 -20.84 28.80 1.83
N ASP A 189 -20.09 27.87 1.25
CA ASP A 189 -19.16 28.13 0.15
C ASP A 189 -19.88 28.59 -1.12
N PHE A 190 -21.00 27.97 -1.46
CA PHE A 190 -21.86 28.40 -2.58
C PHE A 190 -22.33 29.85 -2.42
N ASN A 191 -22.79 30.23 -1.23
CA ASN A 191 -23.21 31.59 -0.92
C ASN A 191 -22.02 32.57 -0.89
N TYR A 192 -20.87 32.15 -0.42
CA TYR A 192 -19.65 32.95 -0.37
C TYR A 192 -19.13 33.29 -1.77
N SER A 193 -19.35 32.45 -2.78
CA SER A 193 -18.96 32.73 -4.16
C SER A 193 -19.56 34.03 -4.71
N HIS A 194 -20.57 34.57 -4.04
CA HIS A 194 -21.22 35.85 -4.32
C HIS A 194 -20.73 37.00 -3.41
N ALA A 195 -19.80 36.74 -2.45
CA ALA A 195 -19.24 37.76 -1.57
C ALA A 195 -18.16 38.63 -2.28
N THR A 196 -17.97 39.83 -1.78
CA THR A 196 -17.05 40.82 -2.39
C THR A 196 -15.66 40.84 -1.74
N ASN A 197 -15.47 40.22 -0.60
CA ASN A 197 -14.23 40.27 0.17
C ASN A 197 -13.30 39.10 -0.19
N PRO A 198 -12.04 39.40 -0.63
CA PRO A 198 -11.04 38.35 -0.86
C PRO A 198 -10.63 37.67 0.48
N LEU A 199 -10.33 36.40 0.43
CA LEU A 199 -9.69 35.66 1.53
C LEU A 199 -8.17 35.82 1.43
N ASP A 200 -7.49 35.83 2.59
CA ASP A 200 -6.03 35.79 2.65
C ASP A 200 -5.50 34.44 2.14
N ASN A 201 -4.39 34.47 1.40
CA ASN A 201 -3.70 33.26 0.93
C ASN A 201 -3.30 32.33 2.09
N GLU A 202 -3.05 32.86 3.29
CA GLU A 202 -2.74 32.07 4.49
C GLU A 202 -3.85 31.08 4.88
N VAL A 203 -5.11 31.36 4.57
CA VAL A 203 -6.23 30.42 4.82
C VAL A 203 -6.00 29.10 4.07
N PHE A 204 -5.55 29.19 2.81
CA PHE A 204 -5.29 28.03 1.96
C PHE A 204 -4.01 27.30 2.36
N LEU A 205 -2.93 28.05 2.60
CA LEU A 205 -1.64 27.48 3.00
C LEU A 205 -1.67 26.82 4.38
N THR A 206 -2.46 27.34 5.31
CA THR A 206 -2.63 26.74 6.65
C THR A 206 -3.24 25.33 6.54
N LEU A 207 -4.24 25.14 5.69
CA LEU A 207 -4.83 23.82 5.45
C LEU A 207 -3.81 22.88 4.82
N ALA A 208 -3.10 23.35 3.79
CA ALA A 208 -2.11 22.54 3.07
C ALA A 208 -0.99 22.07 4.01
N ARG A 209 -0.40 22.97 4.81
CA ARG A 209 0.65 22.65 5.79
C ARG A 209 0.19 21.62 6.84
N HIS A 210 -1.07 21.69 7.28
CA HIS A 210 -1.63 20.71 8.21
C HIS A 210 -1.62 19.30 7.61
N TYR A 211 -2.17 19.11 6.41
CA TYR A 211 -2.23 17.80 5.77
C TYR A 211 -0.87 17.33 5.22
N GLU A 212 0.02 18.23 4.87
CA GLU A 212 1.41 17.91 4.55
C GLU A 212 2.13 17.29 5.76
N SER A 213 1.98 17.90 6.94
CA SER A 213 2.55 17.36 8.18
C SER A 213 1.97 15.98 8.51
N GLU A 214 0.65 15.80 8.35
CA GLU A 214 -0.02 14.51 8.54
C GLU A 214 0.50 13.46 7.55
N PHE A 215 0.64 13.83 6.27
CA PHE A 215 1.21 12.95 5.25
C PHE A 215 2.62 12.48 5.60
N HIS A 216 3.51 13.40 6.00
CA HIS A 216 4.89 13.03 6.35
C HIS A 216 4.95 12.11 7.58
N ASN A 217 4.08 12.33 8.58
CA ASN A 217 3.95 11.44 9.73
C ASN A 217 3.49 10.04 9.29
N ASP A 218 2.48 9.95 8.43
CA ASP A 218 2.00 8.68 7.90
C ASP A 218 3.09 7.94 7.11
N MET A 219 3.87 8.64 6.27
CA MET A 219 4.99 8.06 5.53
C MET A 219 6.09 7.54 6.46
N SER A 220 6.41 8.28 7.51
CA SER A 220 7.36 7.87 8.54
C SER A 220 6.89 6.61 9.27
N HIS A 221 5.62 6.56 9.68
CA HIS A 221 5.04 5.38 10.34
C HIS A 221 5.01 4.16 9.42
N LEU A 222 4.92 4.33 8.10
CA LEU A 222 5.04 3.27 7.11
C LEU A 222 6.48 2.87 6.77
N ASN A 223 7.48 3.45 7.45
CA ASN A 223 8.91 3.26 7.19
C ASN A 223 9.33 3.60 5.75
N ILE A 224 8.74 4.64 5.17
CA ILE A 224 9.10 5.18 3.86
C ILE A 224 10.22 6.20 4.06
N LEU A 225 11.28 6.11 3.26
CA LEU A 225 12.39 7.05 3.30
C LEU A 225 11.94 8.44 2.83
N PRO A 226 12.31 9.53 3.55
CA PRO A 226 12.01 10.87 3.08
C PRO A 226 12.66 11.13 1.71
N PRO A 227 12.10 12.03 0.88
CA PRO A 227 12.76 12.47 -0.33
C PRO A 227 14.06 13.21 0.00
N HIS A 228 15.02 13.20 -0.93
CA HIS A 228 16.23 14.02 -0.80
C HIS A 228 15.92 15.50 -1.01
N ILE A 229 14.96 15.78 -1.90
CA ILE A 229 14.48 17.12 -2.20
C ILE A 229 12.95 17.09 -2.19
N LEU A 230 12.36 18.00 -1.42
CA LEU A 230 10.91 18.25 -1.38
C LEU A 230 10.64 19.64 -1.96
N THR A 231 9.71 19.73 -2.91
CA THR A 231 9.30 21.00 -3.54
C THR A 231 7.83 21.26 -3.27
N ARG A 232 7.43 22.54 -3.15
CA ARG A 232 6.02 22.96 -3.00
C ARG A 232 5.66 23.92 -4.12
N VAL A 233 4.47 23.78 -4.66
CA VAL A 233 4.00 24.62 -5.79
C VAL A 233 4.06 26.10 -5.44
N SER A 234 3.64 26.47 -4.22
CA SER A 234 3.65 27.87 -3.76
C SER A 234 5.04 28.52 -3.75
N GLU A 235 6.09 27.72 -3.65
CA GLU A 235 7.49 28.20 -3.65
C GLU A 235 8.03 28.40 -5.07
N TYR A 236 7.41 27.80 -6.10
CA TYR A 236 7.89 27.78 -7.50
C TYR A 236 7.05 28.64 -8.46
N VAL A 237 6.12 29.46 -7.96
CA VAL A 237 5.26 30.28 -8.81
C VAL A 237 6.05 31.21 -9.77
N PRO A 238 7.15 31.87 -9.34
CA PRO A 238 7.96 32.68 -10.26
C PRO A 238 8.59 31.88 -11.40
N GLU A 239 9.07 30.67 -11.13
CA GLU A 239 9.63 29.75 -12.11
C GLU A 239 8.57 29.26 -13.08
N ILE A 240 7.37 28.97 -12.57
CA ILE A 240 6.21 28.55 -13.37
C ILE A 240 5.84 29.63 -14.37
N ILE A 241 5.77 30.89 -13.94
CA ILE A 241 5.47 32.04 -14.83
C ILE A 241 6.49 32.10 -15.97
N LYS A 242 7.81 32.05 -15.66
CA LYS A 242 8.87 32.09 -16.68
C LYS A 242 8.81 30.90 -17.63
N PHE A 243 8.45 29.72 -17.10
CA PHE A 243 8.33 28.53 -17.93
C PHE A 243 7.17 28.65 -18.92
N ILE A 244 6.04 29.20 -18.49
CA ILE A 244 4.88 29.48 -19.35
C ILE A 244 5.22 30.54 -20.40
N GLU A 245 5.92 31.63 -20.03
CA GLU A 245 6.39 32.66 -20.98
C GLU A 245 7.21 32.01 -22.10
N LYS A 246 8.11 31.07 -21.74
CA LYS A 246 8.93 30.38 -22.74
C LYS A 246 8.11 29.45 -23.65
N ILE A 247 7.10 28.76 -23.14
CA ILE A 247 6.18 27.96 -23.97
C ILE A 247 5.41 28.86 -24.94
N ILE A 248 5.01 30.07 -24.51
CA ILE A 248 4.37 31.07 -25.39
C ILE A 248 5.34 31.53 -26.46
N GLU A 249 6.60 31.88 -26.10
CA GLU A 249 7.64 32.25 -27.06
C GLU A 249 7.87 31.18 -28.12
N ASN A 250 7.91 29.90 -27.70
CA ASN A 250 8.06 28.76 -28.59
C ASN A 250 6.79 28.52 -29.44
N GLY A 251 5.70 29.25 -29.14
CA GLY A 251 4.47 29.27 -29.92
C GLY A 251 3.49 28.12 -29.59
N TYR A 252 3.62 27.42 -28.45
CA TYR A 252 2.76 26.30 -28.07
C TYR A 252 1.71 26.68 -27.03
N ALA A 253 1.64 27.94 -26.61
CA ALA A 253 0.60 28.40 -25.69
C ALA A 253 0.07 29.77 -26.13
N TYR A 254 -1.11 30.14 -25.65
CA TYR A 254 -1.78 31.41 -25.95
C TYR A 254 -2.56 31.93 -24.74
N GLU A 255 -2.63 33.24 -24.62
CA GLU A 255 -3.46 33.94 -23.64
C GLU A 255 -4.92 34.03 -24.12
N SER A 256 -5.86 33.83 -23.21
CA SER A 256 -7.28 34.05 -23.39
C SER A 256 -7.92 34.47 -22.09
N ASN A 257 -8.55 35.65 -22.03
CA ASN A 257 -9.26 36.18 -20.86
C ASN A 257 -8.46 36.16 -19.54
N SER A 258 -7.18 36.55 -19.60
CA SER A 258 -6.22 36.53 -18.48
C SER A 258 -5.90 35.11 -17.94
N SER A 259 -6.20 34.06 -18.69
CA SER A 259 -5.73 32.68 -18.51
C SER A 259 -4.78 32.33 -19.65
N VAL A 260 -3.91 31.35 -19.45
CA VAL A 260 -3.02 30.84 -20.51
C VAL A 260 -3.31 29.38 -20.73
N TYR A 261 -3.47 29.01 -22.01
CA TYR A 261 -3.79 27.66 -22.45
C TYR A 261 -2.68 27.11 -23.34
N PHE A 262 -2.41 25.80 -23.16
CA PHE A 262 -1.52 25.03 -24.03
C PHE A 262 -2.24 24.67 -25.33
N GLU A 263 -1.63 24.91 -26.49
CA GLU A 263 -2.21 24.68 -27.82
C GLU A 263 -1.90 23.25 -28.30
N THR A 264 -2.65 22.29 -27.78
CA THR A 264 -2.39 20.85 -27.90
C THR A 264 -2.30 20.37 -29.36
N MET A 265 -3.21 20.83 -30.23
CA MET A 265 -3.22 20.38 -31.61
C MET A 265 -2.06 20.98 -32.45
N LYS A 266 -1.55 22.14 -32.08
CA LYS A 266 -0.36 22.71 -32.70
C LYS A 266 0.90 21.95 -32.27
N PHE A 267 1.01 21.70 -30.98
CA PHE A 267 2.10 20.88 -30.42
C PHE A 267 2.12 19.48 -31.03
N HIS A 268 0.96 18.80 -31.12
CA HIS A 268 0.86 17.45 -31.67
C HIS A 268 1.40 17.31 -33.11
N LYS A 269 1.32 18.35 -33.90
CA LYS A 269 1.84 18.34 -35.29
C LYS A 269 3.37 18.28 -35.35
N GLN A 270 4.07 18.72 -34.31
CA GLN A 270 5.54 18.80 -34.28
C GLN A 270 6.16 17.76 -33.34
N HIS A 271 5.57 17.50 -32.14
CA HIS A 271 6.15 16.71 -31.07
C HIS A 271 5.36 15.47 -30.67
N SER A 272 4.17 15.22 -31.15
CA SER A 272 3.27 14.12 -30.75
C SER A 272 2.78 14.24 -29.27
N TYR A 273 1.52 14.55 -29.10
CA TYR A 273 0.85 14.60 -27.80
C TYR A 273 0.31 13.23 -27.38
N ALA A 274 0.12 13.00 -26.07
CA ALA A 274 -0.38 11.76 -25.44
C ALA A 274 0.53 10.54 -25.72
N LYS A 275 1.83 10.69 -25.46
CA LYS A 275 2.83 9.64 -25.71
C LYS A 275 2.65 8.41 -24.81
N LEU A 276 2.11 8.57 -23.59
CA LEU A 276 1.84 7.45 -22.67
C LEU A 276 0.52 6.74 -22.98
N GLU A 277 -0.52 7.49 -23.35
CA GLU A 277 -1.86 6.97 -23.66
C GLU A 277 -2.42 7.54 -24.96
N PRO A 278 -1.86 7.14 -26.14
CA PRO A 278 -2.28 7.68 -27.44
C PRO A 278 -3.77 7.51 -27.74
N ASP A 279 -4.36 6.41 -27.27
CA ASP A 279 -5.77 6.10 -27.48
C ASP A 279 -6.72 7.02 -26.69
N ARG A 280 -6.22 7.77 -25.72
CA ARG A 280 -6.98 8.70 -24.89
C ARG A 280 -6.88 10.16 -25.39
N MET A 281 -6.18 10.40 -26.47
CA MET A 281 -6.17 11.69 -27.13
C MET A 281 -7.60 12.07 -27.54
N GLY A 282 -8.13 13.18 -26.98
CA GLY A 282 -9.52 13.58 -27.20
C GLY A 282 -10.55 13.04 -26.19
N ASP A 283 -10.10 12.34 -25.13
CA ASP A 283 -10.96 12.01 -23.99
C ASP A 283 -11.28 13.27 -23.17
N ILE A 284 -12.35 13.97 -23.59
CA ILE A 284 -12.77 15.26 -23.01
C ILE A 284 -13.09 15.11 -21.51
N ASN A 285 -13.61 13.97 -21.09
CA ASN A 285 -13.94 13.75 -19.68
C ASN A 285 -12.66 13.71 -18.83
N ALA A 286 -11.64 12.96 -19.24
CA ALA A 286 -10.37 12.91 -18.54
C ALA A 286 -9.65 14.27 -18.56
N LEU A 287 -9.67 14.97 -19.68
CA LEU A 287 -9.09 16.32 -19.79
C LEU A 287 -9.83 17.32 -18.87
N SER A 288 -11.15 17.22 -18.76
CA SER A 288 -11.94 18.08 -17.87
C SER A 288 -11.69 17.82 -16.39
N GLU A 289 -11.41 16.55 -16.00
CA GLU A 289 -10.98 16.25 -14.64
C GLU A 289 -9.66 16.94 -14.28
N GLY A 290 -8.74 17.06 -15.23
CA GLY A 290 -7.47 17.80 -15.10
C GLY A 290 -7.64 19.32 -14.94
N GLU A 291 -8.76 19.90 -15.38
CA GLU A 291 -9.04 21.32 -15.27
C GLU A 291 -9.43 21.79 -13.86
N GLY A 292 -9.80 20.85 -12.98
CA GLY A 292 -10.13 21.09 -11.57
C GLY A 292 -11.60 21.38 -11.27
N ALA A 293 -11.95 21.24 -9.99
CA ALA A 293 -13.34 21.22 -9.51
C ALA A 293 -14.05 22.59 -9.51
N LEU A 294 -13.30 23.70 -9.60
CA LEU A 294 -13.84 25.09 -9.61
C LEU A 294 -14.09 25.63 -11.02
N THR A 295 -13.76 24.84 -12.04
CA THR A 295 -13.92 25.21 -13.44
C THR A 295 -15.32 24.83 -13.92
N THR A 296 -16.11 25.83 -14.37
CA THR A 296 -17.43 25.58 -14.96
C THR A 296 -17.27 25.34 -16.46
N ALA A 297 -17.68 24.17 -16.93
CA ALA A 297 -17.57 23.75 -18.34
C ALA A 297 -18.14 24.76 -19.36
N SER A 298 -19.15 25.57 -18.96
CA SER A 298 -19.74 26.58 -19.84
C SER A 298 -18.85 27.80 -20.10
N ASN A 299 -17.86 28.08 -19.23
CA ASN A 299 -16.99 29.24 -19.38
C ASN A 299 -15.69 28.88 -20.12
N THR A 300 -15.14 27.68 -19.84
CA THR A 300 -13.90 27.21 -20.45
C THR A 300 -14.03 26.89 -21.93
N SER A 301 -15.18 26.40 -22.38
CA SER A 301 -15.41 26.08 -23.81
C SER A 301 -15.38 27.31 -24.71
N LYS A 302 -15.59 28.53 -24.15
CA LYS A 302 -15.53 29.77 -24.91
C LYS A 302 -14.13 30.41 -24.94
N GLU A 303 -13.25 30.03 -24.02
CA GLU A 303 -11.91 30.58 -23.89
C GLU A 303 -10.86 29.74 -24.64
N LYS A 304 -11.09 28.44 -24.81
CA LYS A 304 -10.21 27.51 -25.51
C LYS A 304 -10.39 27.58 -27.02
N ARG A 305 -9.29 27.51 -27.77
CA ARG A 305 -9.31 27.35 -29.24
C ARG A 305 -9.70 25.95 -29.66
N ASN A 306 -9.34 24.96 -28.85
CA ASN A 306 -9.70 23.55 -29.04
C ASN A 306 -10.09 22.91 -27.66
N GLU A 307 -11.02 22.00 -27.67
CA GLU A 307 -11.47 21.31 -26.42
C GLU A 307 -10.36 20.52 -25.75
N CYS A 308 -9.37 20.03 -26.52
CA CYS A 308 -8.22 19.32 -25.98
C CYS A 308 -7.15 20.24 -25.37
N ASP A 309 -7.25 21.57 -25.54
CA ASP A 309 -6.31 22.49 -24.93
C ASP A 309 -6.50 22.47 -23.40
N PHE A 310 -5.41 22.57 -22.65
CA PHE A 310 -5.45 22.56 -21.20
C PHE A 310 -4.78 23.80 -20.62
N VAL A 311 -5.18 24.13 -19.38
CA VAL A 311 -4.77 25.39 -18.76
C VAL A 311 -3.36 25.29 -18.16
N LEU A 312 -2.53 26.30 -18.43
CA LEU A 312 -1.22 26.51 -17.81
C LEU A 312 -1.28 27.52 -16.66
N TRP A 313 -2.03 28.60 -16.85
CA TRP A 313 -2.28 29.64 -15.86
C TRP A 313 -3.76 29.97 -15.81
N LYS A 314 -4.33 29.92 -14.63
CA LYS A 314 -5.75 30.19 -14.38
C LYS A 314 -5.92 31.61 -13.83
N LYS A 315 -6.81 32.42 -14.42
CA LYS A 315 -7.33 33.62 -13.79
C LYS A 315 -8.02 33.28 -12.49
N SER A 316 -7.60 33.86 -11.38
CA SER A 316 -8.24 33.68 -10.08
C SER A 316 -9.56 34.44 -9.99
N LYS A 317 -10.54 33.77 -9.36
CA LYS A 317 -11.83 34.36 -9.01
C LYS A 317 -11.77 34.94 -7.59
N ILE A 318 -12.77 35.73 -7.22
CA ILE A 318 -12.91 36.23 -5.84
C ILE A 318 -12.99 35.05 -4.88
N GLY A 319 -12.18 35.08 -3.80
CA GLY A 319 -12.09 34.01 -2.84
C GLY A 319 -11.19 32.82 -3.26
N GLU A 320 -10.37 33.00 -4.29
CA GLU A 320 -9.27 32.10 -4.65
C GLU A 320 -7.92 32.75 -4.35
N PRO A 321 -6.84 31.99 -4.11
CA PRO A 321 -5.50 32.55 -3.95
C PRO A 321 -5.02 33.22 -5.24
N VAL A 322 -4.20 34.27 -5.11
CA VAL A 322 -3.77 35.08 -6.24
C VAL A 322 -2.28 35.33 -6.22
N TRP A 323 -1.68 35.28 -7.42
CA TRP A 323 -0.32 35.71 -7.69
C TRP A 323 -0.32 36.67 -8.90
N GLN A 324 0.57 37.64 -8.86
CA GLN A 324 0.76 38.54 -9.97
C GLN A 324 1.51 37.85 -11.12
N SER A 325 1.02 37.98 -12.33
CA SER A 325 1.66 37.49 -13.56
C SER A 325 1.57 38.50 -14.69
N PRO A 326 2.28 38.33 -15.82
CA PRO A 326 2.13 39.18 -17.01
C PRO A 326 0.70 39.19 -17.58
N TRP A 327 -0.06 38.13 -17.36
CA TRP A 327 -1.44 37.93 -17.85
C TRP A 327 -2.50 38.42 -16.85
N GLY A 328 -2.07 38.90 -15.69
CA GLY A 328 -2.94 39.36 -14.60
C GLY A 328 -2.90 38.48 -13.37
N LEU A 329 -3.85 38.73 -12.45
CA LEU A 329 -3.97 37.96 -11.19
C LEU A 329 -4.50 36.55 -11.47
N GLY A 330 -3.74 35.56 -11.02
CA GLY A 330 -4.06 34.16 -11.28
C GLY A 330 -3.26 33.19 -10.44
N ARG A 331 -3.32 31.93 -10.81
CA ARG A 331 -2.63 30.78 -10.17
C ARG A 331 -2.21 29.75 -11.21
N PRO A 332 -1.23 28.85 -10.88
CA PRO A 332 -0.83 27.77 -11.76
C PRO A 332 -1.99 26.81 -12.09
N GLY A 333 -1.95 26.22 -13.29
CA GLY A 333 -2.68 25.00 -13.60
C GLY A 333 -2.01 23.77 -12.97
N TRP A 334 -2.75 22.68 -12.76
CA TRP A 334 -2.25 21.50 -12.06
C TRP A 334 -1.06 20.81 -12.75
N HIS A 335 -1.02 20.76 -14.08
CA HIS A 335 -0.01 19.99 -14.80
C HIS A 335 1.35 20.67 -14.89
N ILE A 336 1.37 22.03 -14.97
CA ILE A 336 2.61 22.81 -15.14
C ILE A 336 3.51 22.76 -13.90
N GLU A 337 2.94 22.52 -12.73
CA GLU A 337 3.63 22.48 -11.45
C GLU A 337 4.77 21.47 -11.46
N CYS A 338 4.45 20.21 -11.80
CA CYS A 338 5.40 19.10 -11.80
C CYS A 338 6.46 19.26 -12.91
N SER A 339 6.06 19.71 -14.10
CA SER A 339 7.02 19.97 -15.20
C SER A 339 8.08 20.96 -14.78
N VAL A 340 7.69 22.04 -14.11
CA VAL A 340 8.61 23.11 -13.69
C VAL A 340 9.49 22.65 -12.53
N MET A 341 8.90 22.08 -11.47
CA MET A 341 9.66 21.65 -10.31
C MET A 341 10.66 20.54 -10.67
N ALA A 342 10.25 19.55 -11.47
CA ALA A 342 11.15 18.49 -11.96
C ALA A 342 12.29 19.07 -12.80
N SER A 343 11.96 19.92 -13.77
CA SER A 343 12.97 20.52 -14.67
C SER A 343 13.93 21.45 -13.95
N THR A 344 13.45 22.23 -12.98
CA THR A 344 14.30 23.15 -12.20
C THR A 344 15.32 22.41 -11.35
N ILE A 345 14.94 21.27 -10.76
CA ILE A 345 15.79 20.51 -9.84
C ILE A 345 16.66 19.49 -10.59
N LEU A 346 16.10 18.75 -11.54
CA LEU A 346 16.76 17.62 -12.19
C LEU A 346 17.33 17.96 -13.58
N GLY A 347 16.99 19.12 -14.11
CA GLY A 347 17.44 19.59 -15.43
C GLY A 347 16.51 19.22 -16.58
N SER A 348 17.01 19.43 -17.79
CA SER A 348 16.24 19.22 -19.03
C SER A 348 15.98 17.76 -19.37
N GLN A 349 16.75 16.84 -18.77
CA GLN A 349 16.56 15.41 -18.91
C GLN A 349 16.90 14.69 -17.59
N PHE A 350 16.11 13.68 -17.23
CA PHE A 350 16.35 12.83 -16.07
C PHE A 350 15.83 11.40 -16.29
N ASP A 351 16.18 10.49 -15.38
CA ASP A 351 16.03 9.06 -15.61
C ASP A 351 14.61 8.57 -15.40
N ILE A 352 14.03 8.82 -14.22
CA ILE A 352 12.78 8.19 -13.77
C ILE A 352 11.76 9.22 -13.34
N HIS A 353 10.53 9.08 -13.83
CA HIS A 353 9.35 9.76 -13.32
C HIS A 353 8.30 8.75 -12.82
N THR A 354 7.76 8.95 -11.61
CA THR A 354 6.79 8.03 -11.02
C THR A 354 5.52 8.69 -10.55
N GLY A 355 4.42 7.94 -10.60
CA GLY A 355 3.12 8.31 -10.06
C GLY A 355 2.13 7.15 -10.04
N GLY A 356 0.92 7.37 -9.55
CA GLY A 356 -0.17 6.41 -9.68
C GLY A 356 -0.57 6.22 -11.15
N ILE A 357 -1.11 5.07 -11.50
CA ILE A 357 -1.55 4.81 -12.88
C ILE A 357 -2.63 5.77 -13.38
N ASP A 358 -3.37 6.38 -12.46
CA ASP A 358 -4.37 7.42 -12.75
C ASP A 358 -3.75 8.78 -13.16
N LEU A 359 -2.49 9.03 -12.84
CA LEU A 359 -1.75 10.20 -13.28
C LEU A 359 -1.23 10.08 -14.72
N LYS A 360 -1.22 8.89 -15.29
CA LYS A 360 -0.65 8.61 -16.61
C LYS A 360 -1.24 9.51 -17.69
N PHE A 361 -2.58 9.63 -17.67
CA PHE A 361 -3.32 10.56 -18.50
C PHE A 361 -4.46 11.22 -17.71
N PRO A 362 -4.62 12.55 -17.76
CA PRO A 362 -3.88 13.50 -18.63
C PRO A 362 -2.59 14.05 -17.99
N HIS A 363 -2.31 13.84 -16.68
CA HIS A 363 -1.32 14.60 -15.93
C HIS A 363 0.11 14.43 -16.49
N HIS A 364 0.64 13.21 -16.53
CA HIS A 364 2.00 12.97 -17.02
C HIS A 364 2.15 13.20 -18.52
N ASP A 365 1.13 12.93 -19.35
CA ASP A 365 1.15 13.27 -20.76
C ASP A 365 1.19 14.79 -20.99
N ASN A 366 0.50 15.56 -20.15
CA ASN A 366 0.56 17.02 -20.18
C ASN A 366 1.90 17.56 -19.69
N GLU A 367 2.50 16.91 -18.65
CA GLU A 367 3.83 17.29 -18.20
C GLU A 367 4.89 17.07 -19.28
N ILE A 368 4.83 15.95 -19.99
CA ILE A 368 5.71 15.67 -21.14
C ILE A 368 5.55 16.76 -22.19
N ALA A 369 4.31 17.07 -22.57
CA ALA A 369 4.04 18.09 -23.59
C ALA A 369 4.56 19.48 -23.19
N GLN A 370 4.39 19.86 -21.92
CA GLN A 370 4.87 21.15 -21.39
C GLN A 370 6.40 21.22 -21.41
N ALA A 371 7.09 20.18 -20.95
CA ALA A 371 8.54 20.16 -20.90
C ALA A 371 9.14 20.13 -22.32
N GLU A 372 8.60 19.30 -23.20
CA GLU A 372 9.04 19.25 -24.60
C GLU A 372 8.79 20.58 -25.34
N ALA A 373 7.64 21.24 -25.07
CA ALA A 373 7.35 22.56 -25.63
C ALA A 373 8.29 23.65 -25.09
N TYR A 374 8.73 23.55 -23.83
CA TYR A 374 9.68 24.46 -23.21
C TYR A 374 11.09 24.32 -23.78
N TYR A 375 11.58 23.05 -23.86
CA TYR A 375 12.94 22.75 -24.32
C TYR A 375 13.07 22.66 -25.86
N ASP A 376 11.95 22.63 -26.57
CA ASP A 376 11.88 22.34 -28.02
C ASP A 376 12.63 21.01 -28.34
N SER A 377 12.29 19.96 -27.59
CA SER A 377 12.96 18.66 -27.61
C SER A 377 11.94 17.54 -27.44
N ASP A 378 12.17 16.39 -28.07
CA ASP A 378 11.30 15.21 -27.95
C ASP A 378 11.67 14.29 -26.77
N THR A 379 12.61 14.71 -25.92
CA THR A 379 13.10 13.90 -24.79
C THR A 379 13.15 14.74 -23.51
N TRP A 380 12.50 14.23 -22.47
CA TRP A 380 12.50 14.79 -21.12
C TRP A 380 12.80 13.73 -20.06
N VAL A 381 12.02 12.65 -19.99
CA VAL A 381 12.18 11.54 -19.05
C VAL A 381 12.37 10.23 -19.81
N ASN A 382 13.32 9.38 -19.35
CA ASN A 382 13.60 8.11 -20.01
C ASN A 382 12.64 6.99 -19.58
N TYR A 383 12.26 6.94 -18.29
CA TYR A 383 11.42 5.87 -17.73
C TYR A 383 10.25 6.43 -16.95
N PHE A 384 9.04 6.17 -17.40
CA PHE A 384 7.83 6.41 -16.62
C PHE A 384 7.37 5.14 -15.93
N LEU A 385 7.33 5.15 -14.59
CA LEU A 385 6.93 4.01 -13.79
C LEU A 385 5.62 4.33 -13.05
N HIS A 386 4.56 3.58 -13.31
CA HIS A 386 3.25 3.79 -12.71
C HIS A 386 2.85 2.62 -11.81
N SER A 387 2.53 2.92 -10.56
CA SER A 387 2.00 1.93 -9.62
C SER A 387 0.53 1.60 -9.93
N GLY A 388 0.17 0.31 -9.81
CA GLY A 388 -1.21 -0.13 -10.00
C GLY A 388 -2.17 0.40 -8.93
N HIS A 389 -3.47 0.42 -9.24
CA HIS A 389 -4.50 0.84 -8.30
C HIS A 389 -4.59 -0.06 -7.06
N LEU A 390 -5.08 0.51 -5.96
CA LEU A 390 -5.59 -0.23 -4.82
C LEU A 390 -7.12 -0.18 -4.84
N THR A 391 -7.76 -1.36 -4.75
CA THR A 391 -9.22 -1.49 -4.65
C THR A 391 -9.62 -2.02 -3.29
N ILE A 392 -10.87 -1.81 -2.88
CA ILE A 392 -11.52 -2.47 -1.74
C ILE A 392 -12.79 -3.13 -2.28
N ALA A 393 -12.93 -4.43 -2.08
CA ALA A 393 -14.04 -5.22 -2.59
C ALA A 393 -14.30 -5.00 -4.10
N GLY A 394 -13.22 -4.89 -4.88
CA GLY A 394 -13.25 -4.68 -6.32
C GLY A 394 -13.54 -3.24 -6.78
N CYS A 395 -13.86 -2.30 -5.87
CA CYS A 395 -14.12 -0.90 -6.20
C CYS A 395 -12.86 -0.03 -6.02
N LYS A 396 -12.64 0.93 -6.92
CA LYS A 396 -11.54 1.90 -6.77
C LYS A 396 -11.73 2.70 -5.49
N MET A 397 -10.67 2.78 -4.68
CA MET A 397 -10.64 3.61 -3.48
C MET A 397 -10.56 5.09 -3.85
N SER A 398 -11.49 5.91 -3.37
CA SER A 398 -11.50 7.34 -3.67
C SER A 398 -12.09 8.15 -2.51
N LYS A 399 -11.51 9.35 -2.27
CA LYS A 399 -12.00 10.29 -1.25
C LYS A 399 -13.38 10.82 -1.59
N SER A 400 -13.68 11.01 -2.87
CA SER A 400 -14.98 11.50 -3.34
C SER A 400 -16.11 10.51 -3.07
N LEU A 401 -15.83 9.20 -3.04
CA LEU A 401 -16.80 8.14 -2.75
C LEU A 401 -16.89 7.80 -1.25
N LYS A 402 -16.01 8.38 -0.42
CA LYS A 402 -15.91 8.07 1.02
C LYS A 402 -15.80 6.56 1.34
N ASN A 403 -15.22 5.77 0.40
CA ASN A 403 -15.02 4.33 0.50
C ASN A 403 -13.54 3.96 0.72
N PHE A 404 -12.81 4.77 1.47
CA PHE A 404 -11.37 4.58 1.68
C PHE A 404 -11.04 4.23 3.13
N VAL A 405 -9.95 3.52 3.30
CA VAL A 405 -9.30 3.25 4.59
C VAL A 405 -8.12 4.20 4.72
N THR A 406 -8.07 4.99 5.81
CA THR A 406 -6.91 5.86 6.07
C THR A 406 -5.69 5.02 6.46
N ILE A 407 -4.49 5.60 6.27
CA ILE A 407 -3.25 4.96 6.70
C ILE A 407 -3.26 4.71 8.21
N GLN A 408 -3.76 5.67 8.99
CA GLN A 408 -3.88 5.57 10.44
C GLN A 408 -4.80 4.41 10.86
N GLN A 409 -6.00 4.31 10.26
CA GLN A 409 -6.92 3.17 10.49
C GLN A 409 -6.30 1.82 10.14
N ALA A 410 -5.47 1.75 9.10
CA ALA A 410 -4.76 0.52 8.76
C ALA A 410 -3.67 0.20 9.79
N LEU A 411 -2.95 1.21 10.28
CA LEU A 411 -1.91 1.06 11.31
C LEU A 411 -2.45 0.73 12.70
N GLU A 412 -3.72 1.06 13.01
CA GLU A 412 -4.40 0.57 14.22
C GLU A 412 -4.58 -0.95 14.22
N LYS A 413 -4.74 -1.56 13.05
CA LYS A 413 -4.97 -3.01 12.90
C LYS A 413 -3.69 -3.79 12.59
N TYR A 414 -2.79 -3.21 11.82
CA TYR A 414 -1.63 -3.87 11.25
C TYR A 414 -0.37 -3.04 11.45
N THR A 415 0.76 -3.70 11.62
CA THR A 415 2.06 -3.03 11.70
C THR A 415 2.52 -2.55 10.32
N SER A 416 3.40 -1.56 10.27
CA SER A 416 4.07 -1.11 9.04
C SER A 416 4.69 -2.28 8.26
N ARG A 417 5.36 -3.20 8.96
CA ARG A 417 5.95 -4.42 8.38
C ARG A 417 4.91 -5.26 7.66
N GLN A 418 3.75 -5.49 8.27
CA GLN A 418 2.67 -6.27 7.68
C GLN A 418 2.10 -5.60 6.43
N ILE A 419 1.90 -4.27 6.48
CA ILE A 419 1.44 -3.50 5.32
C ILE A 419 2.47 -3.57 4.18
N ARG A 420 3.76 -3.41 4.47
CA ARG A 420 4.83 -3.52 3.46
C ARG A 420 4.95 -4.93 2.88
N LEU A 421 4.78 -5.98 3.71
CA LEU A 421 4.75 -7.37 3.25
C LEU A 421 3.59 -7.63 2.30
N LEU A 422 2.40 -7.06 2.54
CA LEU A 422 1.28 -7.17 1.60
C LEU A 422 1.69 -6.69 0.21
N PHE A 423 2.35 -5.54 0.12
CA PHE A 423 2.77 -4.98 -1.17
C PHE A 423 3.95 -5.73 -1.80
N LEU A 424 4.86 -6.31 -1.00
CA LEU A 424 5.95 -7.16 -1.50
C LEU A 424 5.45 -8.48 -2.10
N LEU A 425 4.35 -9.01 -1.59
CA LEU A 425 3.73 -10.25 -2.10
C LEU A 425 2.94 -10.04 -3.41
N HIS A 426 2.84 -8.78 -3.88
CA HIS A 426 2.10 -8.42 -5.09
C HIS A 426 2.97 -7.54 -6.00
N SER A 427 2.76 -7.69 -7.32
CA SER A 427 3.47 -6.84 -8.30
C SER A 427 3.10 -5.36 -8.11
N TRP A 428 4.09 -4.48 -8.15
CA TRP A 428 3.88 -3.04 -8.01
C TRP A 428 3.09 -2.42 -9.17
N VAL A 429 3.15 -3.00 -10.36
CA VAL A 429 2.43 -2.55 -11.56
C VAL A 429 0.96 -2.96 -11.54
N SER A 430 0.62 -4.09 -10.90
CA SER A 430 -0.73 -4.66 -10.95
C SER A 430 -1.68 -4.01 -9.96
N THR A 431 -2.97 -3.99 -10.30
CA THR A 431 -4.03 -3.65 -9.35
C THR A 431 -4.04 -4.66 -8.19
N LEU A 432 -4.19 -4.16 -6.98
CA LEU A 432 -4.26 -4.96 -5.76
C LEU A 432 -5.58 -4.70 -5.04
N ASP A 433 -6.30 -5.77 -4.68
CA ASP A 433 -7.47 -5.68 -3.81
C ASP A 433 -7.05 -5.80 -2.34
N TYR A 434 -7.32 -4.74 -1.55
CA TYR A 434 -7.07 -4.72 -0.12
C TYR A 434 -8.19 -5.47 0.59
N SER A 435 -7.91 -6.70 1.00
CA SER A 435 -8.90 -7.61 1.59
C SER A 435 -8.33 -8.33 2.82
N ASP A 436 -9.21 -8.78 3.70
CA ASP A 436 -8.82 -9.56 4.88
C ASP A 436 -8.09 -10.86 4.49
N HIS A 437 -8.46 -11.50 3.38
CA HIS A 437 -7.75 -12.67 2.87
C HIS A 437 -6.31 -12.35 2.41
N GLY A 438 -6.09 -11.20 1.78
CA GLY A 438 -4.74 -10.71 1.45
C GLY A 438 -3.89 -10.51 2.69
N MET A 439 -4.48 -9.92 3.73
CA MET A 439 -3.81 -9.71 5.02
C MET A 439 -3.54 -11.02 5.74
N GLU A 440 -4.45 -11.99 5.72
CA GLU A 440 -4.22 -13.32 6.31
C GLU A 440 -3.00 -14.03 5.70
N LYS A 441 -2.87 -14.02 4.37
CA LYS A 441 -1.67 -14.54 3.68
C LYS A 441 -0.41 -13.83 4.14
N THR A 442 -0.48 -12.53 4.30
CA THR A 442 0.64 -11.69 4.76
C THR A 442 1.07 -12.05 6.19
N LEU A 443 0.12 -12.20 7.11
CA LEU A 443 0.38 -12.61 8.50
C LEU A 443 0.99 -14.00 8.58
N ASN A 444 0.51 -14.93 7.76
CA ASN A 444 1.07 -16.27 7.67
C ASN A 444 2.51 -16.26 7.13
N TYR A 445 2.81 -15.38 6.18
CA TYR A 445 4.16 -15.22 5.65
C TYR A 445 5.11 -14.60 6.71
N GLU A 446 4.68 -13.56 7.42
CA GLU A 446 5.44 -12.98 8.54
C GLU A 446 5.73 -14.01 9.62
N LYS A 447 4.73 -14.81 10.00
CA LYS A 447 4.87 -15.89 10.97
C LYS A 447 5.92 -16.91 10.53
N MET A 448 5.91 -17.31 9.27
CA MET A 448 6.92 -18.23 8.69
C MET A 448 8.33 -17.66 8.81
N LEU A 449 8.54 -16.37 8.49
CA LEU A 449 9.84 -15.69 8.64
C LEU A 449 10.28 -15.67 10.11
N ASN A 450 9.40 -15.29 11.02
CA ASN A 450 9.68 -15.23 12.45
C ASN A 450 10.11 -16.60 12.99
N GLU A 451 9.35 -17.67 12.70
CA GLU A 451 9.67 -19.03 13.14
C GLU A 451 11.01 -19.51 12.55
N PHE A 452 11.27 -19.21 11.30
CA PHE A 452 12.56 -19.52 10.67
C PHE A 452 13.73 -18.89 11.43
N PHE A 453 13.68 -17.59 11.70
CA PHE A 453 14.75 -16.91 12.42
C PHE A 453 14.91 -17.40 13.86
N LEU A 454 13.82 -17.70 14.56
CA LEU A 454 13.86 -18.27 15.90
C LEU A 454 14.51 -19.66 15.92
N ASN A 455 14.20 -20.50 14.94
CA ASN A 455 14.81 -21.82 14.79
C ASN A 455 16.33 -21.69 14.51
N ILE A 456 16.71 -20.83 13.60
CA ILE A 456 18.14 -20.55 13.31
C ILE A 456 18.86 -20.07 14.58
N LYS A 457 18.31 -19.08 15.29
CA LYS A 457 18.92 -18.57 16.53
C LYS A 457 19.11 -19.68 17.56
N THR A 458 18.18 -20.61 17.69
CA THR A 458 18.28 -21.76 18.59
C THR A 458 19.47 -22.66 18.22
N HIS A 459 19.66 -22.98 16.93
CA HIS A 459 20.82 -23.75 16.47
C HIS A 459 22.14 -23.00 16.66
N LEU A 460 22.17 -21.68 16.47
CA LEU A 460 23.39 -20.88 16.62
C LEU A 460 23.81 -20.69 18.09
N ARG A 461 22.87 -20.61 19.03
CA ARG A 461 23.19 -20.49 20.48
C ARG A 461 24.07 -21.65 20.97
N SER A 462 23.79 -22.85 20.52
CA SER A 462 24.60 -24.01 20.88
C SER A 462 26.05 -23.95 20.34
N MET A 463 26.38 -23.00 19.43
CA MET A 463 27.78 -22.75 19.01
C MET A 463 28.59 -21.96 20.04
N LYS A 464 27.97 -21.01 20.77
CA LYS A 464 28.67 -20.20 21.79
C LYS A 464 29.17 -21.07 22.95
N GLN A 465 28.53 -22.23 23.18
CA GLN A 465 28.91 -23.18 24.23
C GLN A 465 30.01 -24.17 23.79
N LEU A 466 30.27 -24.31 22.48
CA LEU A 466 31.31 -25.17 21.92
C LEU A 466 32.54 -24.33 21.60
N ASN A 467 33.73 -24.79 21.98
CA ASN A 467 35.02 -24.15 21.62
C ASN A 467 35.04 -23.86 20.11
N HIS A 468 35.55 -22.69 19.73
CA HIS A 468 35.61 -22.18 18.34
C HIS A 468 36.15 -23.19 17.30
N SER A 469 37.00 -24.16 17.71
CA SER A 469 37.53 -25.23 16.85
C SER A 469 36.49 -26.19 16.25
N ASN A 470 35.32 -26.32 16.88
CA ASN A 470 34.25 -27.23 16.42
C ASN A 470 33.19 -26.52 15.54
N ALA A 471 33.35 -25.22 15.26
CA ALA A 471 32.41 -24.46 14.40
C ALA A 471 32.58 -24.77 12.91
N TYR A 472 33.77 -25.19 12.50
CA TYR A 472 34.12 -25.50 11.11
C TYR A 472 34.12 -27.01 10.88
N THR A 473 32.99 -27.53 10.43
CA THR A 473 32.86 -28.94 10.06
C THR A 473 33.05 -29.14 8.56
N LYS A 474 33.60 -30.30 8.15
CA LYS A 474 33.59 -30.70 6.75
C LYS A 474 32.15 -30.82 6.25
N PHE A 475 31.83 -30.28 5.09
CA PHE A 475 30.52 -30.44 4.47
C PHE A 475 30.26 -31.89 4.13
N ASP A 476 29.12 -32.40 4.58
CA ASP A 476 28.53 -33.65 4.13
C ASP A 476 27.75 -33.45 2.83
N GLU A 477 27.20 -34.53 2.28
CA GLU A 477 26.42 -34.47 1.04
C GLU A 477 25.16 -33.57 1.18
N ASN A 478 24.49 -33.57 2.33
CA ASN A 478 23.34 -32.74 2.57
C ASN A 478 23.70 -31.27 2.74
N ASP A 479 24.86 -30.97 3.33
CA ASP A 479 25.39 -29.62 3.40
C ASP A 479 25.66 -29.08 1.99
N LEU A 480 26.23 -29.90 1.12
CA LEU A 480 26.48 -29.55 -0.28
C LEU A 480 25.18 -29.29 -1.03
N GLN A 481 24.17 -30.17 -0.86
CA GLN A 481 22.85 -29.98 -1.47
C GLN A 481 22.16 -28.70 -0.98
N LEU A 482 22.18 -28.41 0.33
CA LEU A 482 21.60 -27.16 0.86
C LEU A 482 22.36 -25.94 0.34
N ASN A 483 23.70 -25.99 0.27
CA ASN A 483 24.53 -24.90 -0.27
C ASN A 483 24.25 -24.66 -1.76
N GLU A 484 24.05 -25.72 -2.55
CA GLU A 484 23.63 -25.60 -3.96
C GLU A 484 22.26 -24.95 -4.09
N ARG A 485 21.27 -25.37 -3.27
CA ARG A 485 19.95 -24.75 -3.20
C ARG A 485 20.03 -23.27 -2.82
N PHE A 486 20.87 -22.94 -1.85
CA PHE A 486 21.12 -21.55 -1.45
C PHE A 486 21.73 -20.72 -2.59
N SER A 487 22.74 -21.28 -3.28
CA SER A 487 23.35 -20.62 -4.46
C SER A 487 22.32 -20.40 -5.58
N THR A 488 21.49 -21.40 -5.85
CA THR A 488 20.42 -21.32 -6.83
C THR A 488 19.38 -20.27 -6.45
N ALA A 489 18.95 -20.23 -5.19
CA ALA A 489 18.01 -19.22 -4.68
C ALA A 489 18.56 -17.79 -4.86
N LYS A 490 19.84 -17.55 -4.54
CA LYS A 490 20.49 -16.25 -4.77
C LYS A 490 20.45 -15.83 -6.24
N LYS A 491 20.72 -16.74 -7.17
CA LYS A 491 20.67 -16.48 -8.61
C LYS A 491 19.22 -16.16 -9.06
N GLN A 492 18.23 -16.92 -8.62
CA GLN A 492 16.83 -16.70 -8.97
C GLN A 492 16.29 -15.39 -8.40
N ILE A 493 16.66 -15.05 -7.17
CA ILE A 493 16.33 -13.77 -6.55
C ILE A 493 16.95 -12.60 -7.33
N HIS A 494 18.21 -12.72 -7.74
CA HIS A 494 18.86 -11.70 -8.55
C HIS A 494 18.16 -11.52 -9.90
N ILE A 495 17.81 -12.62 -10.58
CA ILE A 495 17.07 -12.58 -11.86
C ILE A 495 15.71 -11.89 -11.68
N ALA A 496 14.98 -12.23 -10.60
CA ALA A 496 13.69 -11.61 -10.30
C ALA A 496 13.81 -10.11 -10.00
N LEU A 497 14.85 -9.69 -9.27
CA LEU A 497 15.11 -8.27 -9.03
C LEU A 497 15.51 -7.54 -10.31
N CYS A 498 16.22 -8.20 -11.22
CA CYS A 498 16.52 -7.66 -12.55
C CYS A 498 15.28 -7.56 -13.45
N ASP A 499 14.22 -8.33 -13.20
CA ASP A 499 12.99 -8.36 -13.98
C ASP A 499 11.94 -7.38 -13.46
N SER A 500 12.24 -6.08 -13.51
CA SER A 500 11.35 -4.99 -13.03
C SER A 500 11.06 -5.08 -11.53
N ILE A 501 12.06 -5.55 -10.76
CA ILE A 501 11.97 -5.72 -9.31
C ILE A 501 10.73 -6.55 -8.96
N ASP A 502 10.66 -7.78 -9.51
CA ASP A 502 9.58 -8.74 -9.27
C ASP A 502 9.66 -9.29 -7.84
N THR A 503 9.15 -8.51 -6.89
CA THR A 503 9.15 -8.87 -5.47
C THR A 503 8.33 -10.12 -5.16
N PRO A 504 7.17 -10.42 -5.80
CA PRO A 504 6.47 -11.69 -5.60
C PRO A 504 7.36 -12.93 -5.83
N THR A 505 8.09 -12.95 -6.94
CA THR A 505 9.00 -14.05 -7.25
C THR A 505 10.18 -14.12 -6.26
N VAL A 506 10.69 -12.97 -5.81
CA VAL A 506 11.71 -12.91 -4.73
C VAL A 506 11.18 -13.54 -3.45
N MET A 507 10.00 -13.15 -3.01
CA MET A 507 9.39 -13.66 -1.77
C MET A 507 9.10 -15.16 -1.88
N GLU A 508 8.68 -15.66 -3.03
CA GLU A 508 8.50 -17.09 -3.25
C GLU A 508 9.82 -17.87 -3.17
N ASN A 509 10.91 -17.37 -3.74
CA ASN A 509 12.23 -17.99 -3.62
C ASN A 509 12.74 -18.00 -2.17
N ILE A 510 12.49 -16.94 -1.40
CA ILE A 510 12.77 -16.89 0.04
C ILE A 510 11.97 -17.98 0.77
N ARG A 511 10.65 -18.12 0.48
CA ARG A 511 9.79 -19.15 1.07
C ARG A 511 10.33 -20.56 0.80
N GLN A 512 10.72 -20.84 -0.43
CA GLN A 512 11.28 -22.15 -0.83
C GLN A 512 12.61 -22.42 -0.14
N LEU A 513 13.50 -21.42 -0.05
CA LEU A 513 14.76 -21.54 0.67
C LEU A 513 14.54 -21.84 2.15
N ILE A 514 13.62 -21.16 2.81
CA ILE A 514 13.22 -21.38 4.20
C ILE A 514 12.70 -22.81 4.37
N THR A 515 11.81 -23.29 3.49
CA THR A 515 11.24 -24.63 3.54
C THR A 515 12.35 -25.70 3.46
N THR A 516 13.26 -25.56 2.49
CA THR A 516 14.39 -26.49 2.32
C THR A 516 15.32 -26.47 3.54
N THR A 517 15.58 -25.26 4.09
CA THR A 517 16.44 -25.12 5.27
C THR A 517 15.78 -25.75 6.52
N ASN A 518 14.46 -25.61 6.68
CA ASN A 518 13.72 -26.25 7.77
C ASN A 518 13.75 -27.79 7.67
N ILE A 519 13.63 -28.34 6.46
CA ILE A 519 13.78 -29.80 6.23
C ILE A 519 15.20 -30.23 6.62
N TYR A 520 16.22 -29.47 6.25
CA TYR A 520 17.60 -29.75 6.61
C TYR A 520 17.82 -29.72 8.13
N MET A 521 17.24 -28.75 8.86
CA MET A 521 17.38 -28.65 10.33
C MET A 521 16.68 -29.78 11.09
N ASN A 522 15.58 -30.30 10.56
CA ASN A 522 14.76 -31.33 11.22
C ASN A 522 15.27 -32.78 11.03
N ARG A 523 16.47 -32.95 10.45
CA ARG A 523 17.08 -34.30 10.28
C ARG A 523 17.46 -34.90 11.64
N THR A 524 17.04 -36.14 11.89
CA THR A 524 17.39 -36.88 13.10
C THR A 524 18.82 -37.39 13.03
N ASN A 525 19.56 -37.31 14.14
CA ASN A 525 20.95 -37.77 14.29
C ASN A 525 21.98 -37.19 13.32
N ALA A 526 21.71 -36.02 12.70
CA ALA A 526 22.64 -35.38 11.78
C ALA A 526 23.42 -34.25 12.47
N ILE A 527 24.67 -34.08 12.07
CA ILE A 527 25.47 -32.89 12.43
C ILE A 527 24.99 -31.76 11.54
N ILE A 528 24.43 -30.73 12.12
CA ILE A 528 23.92 -29.56 11.41
C ILE A 528 25.06 -28.55 11.20
N ASN A 529 25.33 -28.15 9.95
CA ASN A 529 26.31 -27.10 9.64
C ASN A 529 25.74 -25.72 9.97
N ARG A 530 26.11 -25.23 11.15
CA ARG A 530 25.57 -23.98 11.71
C ARG A 530 26.03 -22.74 10.93
N LEU A 531 27.25 -22.78 10.35
CA LEU A 531 27.77 -21.66 9.56
C LEU A 531 26.95 -21.48 8.27
N LEU A 532 26.57 -22.58 7.61
CA LEU A 532 25.69 -22.54 6.45
C LEU A 532 24.30 -21.97 6.81
N LEU A 533 23.73 -22.40 7.94
CA LEU A 533 22.46 -21.82 8.44
C LEU A 533 22.56 -20.32 8.70
N ARG A 534 23.66 -19.90 9.34
CA ARG A 534 23.92 -18.46 9.58
C ARG A 534 24.01 -17.68 8.28
N ASN A 535 24.72 -18.17 7.28
CA ASN A 535 24.87 -17.50 5.98
C ASN A 535 23.53 -17.33 5.26
N ILE A 536 22.66 -18.34 5.29
CA ILE A 536 21.29 -18.27 4.74
C ILE A 536 20.48 -17.22 5.48
N ALA A 537 20.50 -17.24 6.82
CA ALA A 537 19.72 -16.30 7.63
C ALA A 537 20.19 -14.86 7.45
N VAL A 538 21.50 -14.60 7.40
CA VAL A 538 22.07 -13.28 7.13
C VAL A 538 21.67 -12.76 5.74
N TYR A 539 21.70 -13.63 4.73
CA TYR A 539 21.25 -13.25 3.38
C TYR A 539 19.77 -12.84 3.34
N ILE A 540 18.90 -13.63 3.98
CA ILE A 540 17.45 -13.29 4.06
C ILE A 540 17.27 -12.00 4.86
N THR A 541 17.98 -11.82 6.00
CA THR A 541 17.94 -10.59 6.80
C THR A 541 18.31 -9.37 5.95
N ARG A 542 19.39 -9.45 5.17
CA ARG A 542 19.78 -8.35 4.28
C ARG A 542 18.69 -7.99 3.26
N LEU A 543 17.99 -8.97 2.70
CA LEU A 543 16.88 -8.70 1.78
C LEU A 543 15.70 -8.00 2.47
N ILE A 544 15.31 -8.45 3.67
CA ILE A 544 14.23 -7.79 4.42
C ILE A 544 14.61 -6.38 4.88
N ASP A 545 15.89 -6.11 5.15
CA ASP A 545 16.41 -4.77 5.43
C ASP A 545 16.28 -3.87 4.19
N ILE A 546 16.74 -4.36 3.04
CA ILE A 546 16.61 -3.65 1.75
C ILE A 546 15.14 -3.33 1.44
N PHE A 547 14.21 -4.25 1.72
CA PHE A 547 12.77 -4.00 1.50
C PHE A 547 12.14 -3.10 2.56
N GLY A 548 12.90 -2.61 3.55
CA GLY A 548 12.40 -1.75 4.61
C GLY A 548 11.44 -2.44 5.58
N LEU A 549 11.55 -3.76 5.75
CA LEU A 549 10.76 -4.52 6.74
C LEU A 549 11.29 -4.36 8.17
N ASN A 550 12.54 -3.94 8.33
CA ASN A 550 13.11 -3.49 9.59
C ASN A 550 13.11 -1.96 9.64
N SER A 551 12.96 -1.37 10.83
CA SER A 551 12.96 0.08 11.01
C SER A 551 14.33 0.67 10.64
N SER A 552 14.33 1.78 9.90
CA SER A 552 15.52 2.54 9.53
C SER A 552 16.19 3.09 10.79
N GLY A 553 17.42 2.73 11.05
CA GLY A 553 18.18 3.15 12.23
C GLY A 553 18.87 2.00 12.98
N SER A 554 18.55 0.75 12.67
CA SER A 554 19.16 -0.43 13.28
C SER A 554 20.34 -0.99 12.48
N SER A 555 20.92 -0.22 11.56
CA SER A 555 22.13 -0.59 10.80
C SER A 555 23.37 -0.60 11.68
N SER A 556 23.37 -1.40 12.75
CA SER A 556 24.60 -1.86 13.36
C SER A 556 25.14 -2.98 12.47
N SER A 557 26.30 -2.73 11.87
CA SER A 557 27.10 -3.68 11.08
C SER A 557 27.56 -4.92 11.87
N SER A 558 26.94 -5.21 13.02
CA SER A 558 27.27 -6.38 13.81
C SER A 558 26.61 -7.62 13.18
N THR A 559 27.46 -8.58 12.83
CA THR A 559 27.12 -9.90 12.26
C THR A 559 26.16 -10.74 13.12
N ASP A 560 25.68 -10.23 14.25
CA ASP A 560 24.82 -10.93 15.20
C ASP A 560 23.33 -10.58 15.05
N ASN A 561 22.95 -9.57 14.24
CA ASN A 561 21.56 -9.19 14.01
C ASN A 561 20.95 -10.06 12.88
N ILE A 562 20.39 -11.21 13.25
CA ILE A 562 19.65 -12.09 12.34
C ILE A 562 18.15 -11.86 12.56
N GLY A 563 17.41 -11.62 11.47
CA GLY A 563 15.96 -11.52 11.45
C GLY A 563 15.42 -10.12 11.72
N PHE A 564 14.21 -10.05 12.24
CA PHE A 564 13.58 -8.77 12.51
C PHE A 564 14.21 -8.09 13.74
N THR A 565 14.47 -6.78 13.60
CA THR A 565 14.94 -5.94 14.71
C THR A 565 13.79 -5.51 15.60
N ARG A 566 14.04 -5.38 16.92
CA ARG A 566 13.07 -4.82 17.87
C ARG A 566 12.95 -3.31 17.65
N SER A 567 11.77 -2.73 17.91
CA SER A 567 11.53 -1.30 17.80
C SER A 567 12.48 -0.49 18.68
N SER A 568 12.84 0.72 18.20
CA SER A 568 13.85 1.62 18.81
C SER A 568 13.58 2.04 20.25
N GLU A 569 12.34 1.97 20.72
CA GLU A 569 11.99 2.28 22.10
C GLU A 569 12.57 1.29 23.13
N GLN A 570 12.87 0.06 22.70
CA GLN A 570 13.48 -0.96 23.57
C GLN A 570 15.03 -1.01 23.49
N GLN A 571 15.65 -0.24 22.59
CA GLN A 571 17.12 -0.24 22.41
C GLN A 571 17.89 0.75 23.27
N GLN A 572 17.23 1.70 23.96
CA GLN A 572 17.93 2.72 24.79
C GLN A 572 18.45 2.22 26.14
N ALA A 573 18.16 0.99 26.51
CA ALA A 573 18.66 0.41 27.77
C ALA A 573 19.65 -0.73 27.46
N SER A 574 20.93 -0.41 27.57
CA SER A 574 22.09 -1.32 27.72
C SER A 574 22.69 -1.97 26.46
N SER A 575 23.98 -1.81 26.35
CA SER A 575 24.91 -2.53 25.44
C SER A 575 25.03 -4.05 25.73
N ILE A 576 24.24 -4.57 26.67
CA ILE A 576 24.26 -5.97 27.12
C ILE A 576 23.06 -6.67 26.51
N ASN A 577 23.31 -7.76 25.78
CA ASN A 577 22.26 -8.60 25.21
C ASN A 577 21.46 -9.29 26.34
N VAL A 578 20.27 -8.80 26.64
CA VAL A 578 19.38 -9.34 27.69
C VAL A 578 19.12 -10.84 27.49
N GLU A 579 19.08 -11.31 26.25
CA GLU A 579 18.93 -12.76 25.96
C GLU A 579 20.12 -13.56 26.49
N ASP A 580 21.36 -13.08 26.33
CA ASP A 580 22.56 -13.80 26.81
C ASP A 580 22.61 -13.88 28.34
N ILE A 581 22.03 -12.89 29.06
CA ILE A 581 21.92 -12.92 30.51
C ILE A 581 20.78 -13.84 30.99
N ALA A 582 19.62 -13.71 30.38
CA ALA A 582 18.41 -14.43 30.83
C ALA A 582 18.47 -15.93 30.47
N MET A 583 19.12 -16.29 29.37
CA MET A 583 19.12 -17.67 28.83
C MET A 583 19.57 -18.72 29.84
N PRO A 584 20.68 -18.57 30.59
CA PRO A 584 21.10 -19.59 31.56
C PRO A 584 20.04 -19.87 32.62
N TYR A 585 19.32 -18.85 33.08
CA TYR A 585 18.26 -19.00 34.07
C TYR A 585 17.03 -19.69 33.47
N VAL A 586 16.64 -19.31 32.26
CA VAL A 586 15.50 -19.92 31.56
C VAL A 586 15.79 -21.37 31.18
N GLU A 587 17.03 -21.72 30.80
CA GLU A 587 17.45 -23.10 30.56
C GLU A 587 17.32 -23.98 31.81
N GLN A 588 17.81 -23.49 32.95
CA GLN A 588 17.69 -24.24 34.22
C GLN A 588 16.23 -24.40 34.64
N PHE A 589 15.41 -23.35 34.45
CA PHE A 589 13.98 -23.43 34.74
C PHE A 589 13.24 -24.40 33.81
N ALA A 590 13.58 -24.41 32.52
CA ALA A 590 13.01 -25.36 31.57
C ALA A 590 13.37 -26.80 31.92
N LEU A 591 14.64 -27.08 32.27
CA LEU A 591 15.10 -28.41 32.72
C LEU A 591 14.37 -28.85 34.00
N PHE A 592 14.18 -27.94 34.96
CA PHE A 592 13.42 -28.24 36.19
C PHE A 592 11.95 -28.59 35.86
N ARG A 593 11.29 -27.74 35.03
CA ARG A 593 9.91 -28.01 34.59
C ARG A 593 9.80 -29.36 33.86
N ASP A 594 10.74 -29.70 32.98
CA ASP A 594 10.73 -30.97 32.22
C ASP A 594 10.93 -32.14 33.13
N ALA A 595 11.78 -32.06 34.17
CA ALA A 595 11.92 -33.08 35.18
C ALA A 595 10.62 -33.28 35.97
N VAL A 596 9.99 -32.19 36.43
CA VAL A 596 8.70 -32.22 37.15
C VAL A 596 7.60 -32.84 36.27
N ARG A 597 7.53 -32.45 35.00
CA ARG A 597 6.57 -32.98 34.04
C ARG A 597 6.76 -34.47 33.79
N THR A 598 7.99 -34.90 33.65
CA THR A 598 8.33 -36.34 33.46
C THR A 598 7.89 -37.17 34.70
N GLN A 599 8.15 -36.68 35.88
CA GLN A 599 7.66 -37.30 37.09
C GLN A 599 6.13 -37.34 37.19
N ALA A 600 5.48 -36.22 36.84
CA ALA A 600 4.02 -36.13 36.82
C ALA A 600 3.38 -37.10 35.83
N ILE A 601 3.99 -37.34 34.68
CA ILE A 601 3.55 -38.34 33.71
C ILE A 601 3.70 -39.75 34.31
N THR A 602 4.83 -40.06 34.97
CA THR A 602 5.13 -41.35 35.55
C THR A 602 4.13 -41.70 36.65
N VAL A 603 3.81 -40.73 37.55
CA VAL A 603 2.84 -40.92 38.64
C VAL A 603 1.40 -40.65 38.26
N LYS A 604 1.13 -40.31 36.99
CA LYS A 604 -0.19 -39.96 36.42
C LYS A 604 -0.90 -38.81 37.15
N ASN A 605 -0.14 -37.86 37.67
CA ASN A 605 -0.70 -36.69 38.37
C ASN A 605 -1.12 -35.61 37.38
N LYS A 606 -2.42 -35.45 37.14
CA LYS A 606 -3.00 -34.47 36.20
C LYS A 606 -2.85 -33.03 36.68
N GLU A 607 -2.90 -32.75 37.97
CA GLU A 607 -2.82 -31.38 38.51
C GLU A 607 -1.44 -30.79 38.28
N ILE A 608 -0.37 -31.57 38.50
CA ILE A 608 1.00 -31.11 38.21
C ILE A 608 1.21 -30.92 36.70
N LEU A 609 0.63 -31.78 35.85
CA LEU A 609 0.69 -31.61 34.41
C LEU A 609 0.00 -30.30 33.96
N THR A 610 -1.18 -30.03 34.51
CA THR A 610 -1.91 -28.76 34.23
C THR A 610 -1.09 -27.55 34.70
N LEU A 611 -0.40 -27.62 35.83
CA LEU A 611 0.47 -26.56 36.31
C LEU A 611 1.68 -26.35 35.38
N CYS A 612 2.31 -27.42 34.90
CA CYS A 612 3.40 -27.33 33.92
C CYS A 612 2.94 -26.71 32.58
N ASP A 613 1.72 -27.02 32.15
CA ASP A 613 1.13 -26.47 30.95
C ASP A 613 0.74 -24.99 31.15
N HIS A 614 0.23 -24.61 32.32
CA HIS A 614 -0.05 -23.22 32.69
C HIS A 614 1.21 -22.35 32.65
N VAL A 615 2.32 -22.84 33.24
CA VAL A 615 3.61 -22.14 33.18
C VAL A 615 4.07 -21.94 31.74
N ARG A 616 3.96 -22.95 30.88
CA ARG A 616 4.37 -22.89 29.48
C ARG A 616 3.49 -21.97 28.65
N ASN A 617 2.16 -22.04 28.84
CA ASN A 617 1.20 -21.41 27.93
C ASN A 617 0.77 -20.01 28.40
N GLU A 618 0.96 -19.68 29.70
CA GLU A 618 0.46 -18.44 30.28
C GLU A 618 1.56 -17.60 30.91
N ILE A 619 2.38 -18.15 31.81
CA ILE A 619 3.35 -17.36 32.58
C ILE A 619 4.55 -16.96 31.72
N LEU A 620 5.18 -17.92 31.05
CA LEU A 620 6.40 -17.66 30.27
C LEU A 620 6.16 -16.80 29.04
N PRO A 621 5.03 -16.91 28.31
CA PRO A 621 4.72 -16.00 27.21
C PRO A 621 4.62 -14.53 27.64
N GLU A 622 4.09 -14.22 28.80
CA GLU A 622 4.05 -12.84 29.34
C GLU A 622 5.46 -12.27 29.61
N LEU A 623 6.44 -13.16 29.83
CA LEU A 623 7.86 -12.82 30.02
C LEU A 623 8.66 -12.87 28.69
N GLY A 624 7.99 -13.07 27.56
CA GLY A 624 8.62 -13.17 26.23
C GLY A 624 9.37 -14.48 25.99
N VAL A 625 9.00 -15.55 26.69
CA VAL A 625 9.63 -16.87 26.54
C VAL A 625 8.61 -17.89 26.04
N ARG A 626 8.91 -18.52 24.90
CA ARG A 626 8.15 -19.67 24.37
C ARG A 626 8.91 -20.96 24.63
N LEU A 627 8.24 -21.93 25.26
CA LEU A 627 8.74 -23.30 25.39
C LEU A 627 7.99 -24.24 24.45
N GLU A 628 8.72 -25.00 23.65
CA GLU A 628 8.17 -26.01 22.74
C GLU A 628 8.58 -27.42 23.19
N ASP A 629 7.62 -28.23 23.58
CA ASP A 629 7.83 -29.63 23.95
C ASP A 629 7.89 -30.51 22.69
N HIS A 630 8.90 -31.36 22.57
CA HIS A 630 9.03 -32.29 21.44
C HIS A 630 8.71 -33.70 21.86
N ALA A 631 7.90 -34.39 21.07
CA ALA A 631 7.59 -35.79 21.29
C ALA A 631 8.88 -36.65 21.20
N GLY A 632 9.16 -37.41 22.26
CA GLY A 632 10.32 -38.32 22.33
C GLY A 632 11.61 -37.70 22.87
N THR A 633 11.63 -36.43 23.26
CA THR A 633 12.76 -35.79 23.93
C THR A 633 12.32 -35.20 25.27
N ASN A 634 13.19 -35.30 26.29
CA ASN A 634 12.93 -34.72 27.61
C ASN A 634 13.46 -33.29 27.73
N LYS A 635 13.64 -32.57 26.61
CA LYS A 635 14.11 -31.19 26.61
C LYS A 635 13.20 -30.33 25.74
N ALA A 636 12.64 -29.29 26.34
CA ALA A 636 11.90 -28.27 25.62
C ALA A 636 12.85 -27.32 24.85
N THR A 637 12.44 -26.88 23.67
CA THR A 637 13.15 -25.80 22.93
C THR A 637 12.71 -24.43 23.47
N ILE A 638 13.69 -23.56 23.74
CA ILE A 638 13.48 -22.21 24.29
C ILE A 638 13.63 -21.19 23.15
N LYS A 639 12.61 -20.36 22.99
CA LYS A 639 12.60 -19.24 22.04
C LYS A 639 12.26 -17.95 22.78
N PHE A 640 13.07 -16.90 22.57
CA PHE A 640 12.72 -15.56 23.03
C PHE A 640 11.92 -14.87 21.94
N CYS A 641 10.73 -14.40 22.29
CA CYS A 641 9.80 -13.72 21.42
C CYS A 641 9.35 -12.43 22.07
N ASP A 642 8.77 -11.52 21.28
CA ASP A 642 8.11 -10.35 21.83
C ASP A 642 6.88 -10.80 22.65
N PRO A 643 6.71 -10.38 23.91
CA PRO A 643 5.56 -10.73 24.72
C PRO A 643 4.22 -10.35 24.07
N GLU A 644 4.16 -9.22 23.37
CA GLU A 644 2.93 -8.79 22.67
C GLU A 644 2.56 -9.72 21.52
N ILE A 645 3.54 -10.22 20.78
CA ILE A 645 3.30 -11.21 19.71
C ILE A 645 2.73 -12.49 20.31
N LEU A 646 3.33 -12.98 21.41
CA LEU A 646 2.86 -14.18 22.08
C LEU A 646 1.45 -14.02 22.68
N ARG A 647 1.14 -12.83 23.18
CA ARG A 647 -0.18 -12.47 23.71
C ARG A 647 -1.23 -12.47 22.60
N ARG A 648 -0.94 -11.83 21.46
CA ARG A 648 -1.84 -11.81 20.28
C ARG A 648 -2.07 -13.21 19.70
N GLU A 649 -1.02 -14.03 19.58
CA GLU A 649 -1.15 -15.43 19.13
C GLU A 649 -2.06 -16.24 20.06
N ARG A 650 -1.94 -16.03 21.38
CA ARG A 650 -2.79 -16.68 22.37
C ARG A 650 -4.24 -16.24 22.26
N GLU A 651 -4.50 -14.94 22.14
CA GLU A 651 -5.85 -14.41 21.95
C GLU A 651 -6.50 -14.96 20.66
N GLN A 652 -5.76 -14.98 19.57
CA GLN A 652 -6.24 -15.60 18.32
C GLN A 652 -6.54 -17.08 18.48
N ALA A 653 -5.68 -17.83 19.17
CA ALA A 653 -5.91 -19.24 19.43
C ALA A 653 -7.20 -19.48 20.26
N LEU A 654 -7.42 -18.65 21.28
CA LEU A 654 -8.64 -18.70 22.11
C LEU A 654 -9.90 -18.35 21.31
N LEU A 655 -9.84 -17.35 20.42
CA LEU A 655 -10.96 -17.00 19.53
C LEU A 655 -11.30 -18.13 18.56
N VAL A 656 -10.27 -18.76 17.97
CA VAL A 656 -10.46 -19.93 17.08
C VAL A 656 -11.03 -21.13 17.84
N GLU A 657 -10.59 -21.36 19.06
CA GLU A 657 -11.12 -22.45 19.90
C GLU A 657 -12.57 -22.17 20.28
N LYS A 658 -12.91 -20.94 20.67
CA LYS A 658 -14.27 -20.51 20.97
C LYS A 658 -15.19 -20.67 19.76
N SER A 659 -14.78 -20.24 18.59
CA SER A 659 -15.57 -20.39 17.36
C SER A 659 -15.80 -21.85 16.98
N LYS A 660 -14.80 -22.72 17.17
CA LYS A 660 -14.94 -24.19 16.98
C LYS A 660 -15.89 -24.82 18.00
N GLN A 661 -15.91 -24.35 19.24
CA GLN A 661 -16.86 -24.80 20.25
C GLN A 661 -18.28 -24.37 19.91
N GLU A 662 -18.48 -23.11 19.54
CA GLU A 662 -19.78 -22.58 19.13
C GLU A 662 -20.31 -23.31 17.87
N GLU A 663 -19.46 -23.60 16.89
CA GLU A 663 -19.85 -24.39 15.71
C GLU A 663 -20.21 -25.83 16.08
N LYS A 664 -19.50 -26.44 17.01
CA LYS A 664 -19.78 -27.80 17.50
C LYS A 664 -21.09 -27.87 18.28
N GLU A 665 -21.40 -26.82 19.04
CA GLU A 665 -22.68 -26.71 19.76
C GLU A 665 -23.82 -26.45 18.78
N ARG A 666 -23.64 -25.57 17.79
CA ARG A 666 -24.63 -25.35 16.73
C ARG A 666 -24.96 -26.63 15.97
N ARG A 667 -23.92 -27.41 15.55
CA ARG A 667 -24.14 -28.71 14.89
C ARG A 667 -24.86 -29.72 15.77
N LYS A 668 -24.58 -29.75 17.09
CA LYS A 668 -25.31 -30.60 18.04
C LYS A 668 -26.77 -30.20 18.15
N LEU A 669 -27.07 -28.88 18.24
CA LEU A 669 -28.41 -28.34 18.31
C LEU A 669 -29.22 -28.64 17.03
N GLU A 670 -28.60 -28.44 15.85
CA GLU A 670 -29.21 -28.79 14.56
C GLU A 670 -29.52 -30.28 14.45
N GLN A 671 -28.63 -31.16 14.94
CA GLN A 671 -28.87 -32.60 14.98
C GLN A 671 -30.01 -32.97 15.94
N GLN A 672 -30.12 -32.25 17.06
CA GLN A 672 -31.19 -32.49 18.03
C GLN A 672 -32.55 -32.04 17.46
N LEU A 673 -32.62 -30.85 16.87
CA LEU A 673 -33.81 -30.36 16.19
C LEU A 673 -34.26 -31.24 15.01
N ALA A 674 -33.27 -31.77 14.26
CA ALA A 674 -33.58 -32.72 13.17
C ALA A 674 -34.10 -34.07 13.70
N LYS A 675 -33.67 -34.55 14.90
CA LYS A 675 -34.27 -35.72 15.57
C LYS A 675 -35.67 -35.47 16.06
N GLU A 676 -35.91 -34.33 16.73
CA GLU A 676 -37.22 -33.93 17.20
C GLU A 676 -38.22 -33.74 16.05
N ALA A 677 -37.83 -33.13 14.93
CA ALA A 677 -38.65 -33.02 13.74
C ALA A 677 -38.97 -34.39 13.09
N LYS A 678 -38.05 -35.35 13.13
CA LYS A 678 -38.32 -36.74 12.69
C LYS A 678 -39.29 -37.47 13.61
N GLU A 679 -39.19 -37.27 14.92
CA GLU A 679 -40.11 -37.85 15.91
C GLU A 679 -41.50 -37.22 15.84
N ALA A 680 -41.58 -35.91 15.63
CA ALA A 680 -42.86 -35.20 15.42
C ALA A 680 -43.56 -35.69 14.15
N LYS A 681 -42.82 -35.95 13.05
CA LYS A 681 -43.37 -36.56 11.81
C LYS A 681 -43.84 -37.99 11.99
N LYS A 682 -43.29 -38.74 12.97
CA LYS A 682 -43.74 -40.12 13.30
C LYS A 682 -44.98 -40.12 14.18
N LYS A 683 -45.28 -39.04 14.92
CA LYS A 683 -46.44 -38.92 15.83
C LYS A 683 -47.66 -38.26 15.20
N ALA A 684 -47.59 -37.79 13.96
CA ALA A 684 -48.73 -37.24 13.24
C ALA A 684 -49.73 -38.34 12.84
N PRO A 685 -51.04 -38.22 13.12
CA PRO A 685 -52.02 -39.25 12.79
C PRO A 685 -52.17 -39.38 11.28
N LYS A 686 -52.15 -40.63 10.78
CA LYS A 686 -52.51 -40.94 9.37
C LYS A 686 -54.03 -40.71 9.20
N GLU A 687 -54.43 -39.63 8.58
CA GLU A 687 -55.78 -39.47 8.05
C GLU A 687 -56.01 -40.50 6.94
N LYS A 688 -57.05 -41.32 7.16
CA LYS A 688 -57.54 -42.29 6.19
C LYS A 688 -58.16 -41.56 5.00
N LYS A 689 -57.57 -41.68 3.79
CA LYS A 689 -58.25 -41.40 2.55
C LYS A 689 -59.32 -42.42 2.27
N ASN A 690 -60.60 -42.00 2.32
CA ASN A 690 -61.68 -42.74 1.72
C ASN A 690 -61.83 -42.33 0.26
N THR A 691 -61.92 -43.35 -0.57
CA THR A 691 -62.21 -43.30 -2.01
C THR A 691 -63.69 -42.92 -2.23
N ASP A 692 -63.96 -42.05 -3.23
CA ASP A 692 -64.95 -42.35 -4.29
C ASP A 692 -64.87 -41.33 -5.45
N SER A 693 -64.60 -41.87 -6.56
CA SER A 693 -65.08 -41.90 -7.94
C SER A 693 -65.61 -40.62 -8.66
N LYS A 694 -65.05 -40.46 -9.84
CA LYS A 694 -65.64 -40.11 -11.16
C LYS A 694 -66.00 -38.63 -11.48
N ASN A 695 -65.35 -38.00 -12.39
CA ASN A 695 -65.65 -37.87 -13.82
C ASN A 695 -64.89 -36.69 -14.47
N SER A 696 -64.24 -37.03 -15.55
CA SER A 696 -64.13 -36.32 -16.86
C SER A 696 -64.01 -34.78 -16.94
N THR A 697 -62.94 -34.31 -17.48
CA THR A 697 -62.76 -33.80 -18.85
C THR A 697 -61.40 -33.05 -19.00
N GLN A 698 -60.65 -33.46 -19.97
CA GLN A 698 -59.55 -32.70 -20.61
C GLN A 698 -60.14 -31.69 -21.61
N PRO A 699 -59.38 -30.78 -22.29
CA PRO A 699 -57.98 -30.47 -22.27
C PRO A 699 -57.67 -28.94 -22.35
N THR A 700 -56.44 -28.49 -22.25
CA THR A 700 -55.62 -27.85 -23.30
C THR A 700 -54.32 -27.30 -22.77
N ASN A 701 -53.31 -27.42 -23.63
CA ASN A 701 -51.92 -26.98 -23.56
C ASN A 701 -51.71 -25.52 -23.14
N ASP A 702 -50.60 -25.24 -22.45
CA ASP A 702 -49.53 -24.50 -23.09
C ASP A 702 -48.23 -24.60 -22.27
N GLU A 703 -47.16 -24.70 -23.04
CA GLU A 703 -45.75 -24.87 -22.70
C GLU A 703 -45.16 -23.75 -21.88
N ILE A 704 -44.30 -24.05 -20.91
CA ILE A 704 -43.11 -23.29 -20.63
C ILE A 704 -42.01 -24.26 -20.15
N VAL A 705 -40.92 -24.20 -20.87
CA VAL A 705 -39.66 -24.94 -20.80
C VAL A 705 -38.90 -24.65 -19.54
N THR A 706 -38.44 -25.70 -18.88
CA THR A 706 -37.31 -25.72 -17.97
C THR A 706 -36.25 -26.66 -18.51
N ASP A 707 -34.99 -26.20 -18.56
CA ASP A 707 -33.81 -27.06 -18.64
C ASP A 707 -32.78 -26.48 -17.68
N GLY A 708 -32.18 -27.19 -16.77
CA GLY A 708 -31.78 -28.62 -16.79
C GLY A 708 -30.25 -28.68 -16.82
N ALA A 709 -29.66 -28.93 -15.67
CA ALA A 709 -28.25 -29.17 -15.47
C ALA A 709 -27.82 -30.50 -16.14
N THR A 710 -26.61 -30.54 -16.67
CA THR A 710 -25.77 -31.75 -16.62
C THR A 710 -24.28 -31.42 -16.82
N ALA A 711 -23.48 -32.22 -16.13
CA ALA A 711 -22.03 -32.18 -15.97
C ALA A 711 -21.31 -33.04 -17.04
N MET A 712 -19.97 -32.98 -16.97
CA MET A 712 -18.91 -33.90 -17.52
C MET A 712 -18.52 -33.70 -18.98
N ALA A 713 -17.30 -33.84 -19.39
CA ALA A 713 -16.00 -34.28 -18.94
C ALA A 713 -15.00 -34.06 -20.10
N ASP A 714 -13.75 -33.93 -19.75
CA ASP A 714 -12.51 -34.31 -20.47
C ASP A 714 -12.37 -34.21 -21.99
N GLY A 715 -11.22 -33.69 -22.40
CA GLY A 715 -10.66 -33.96 -23.74
C GLY A 715 -9.52 -33.03 -24.14
N ASP A 716 -8.33 -33.53 -23.99
CA ASP A 716 -7.05 -33.09 -24.56
C ASP A 716 -7.09 -32.65 -26.04
N ALA A 717 -6.19 -31.76 -26.39
CA ALA A 717 -5.16 -31.87 -27.42
C ALA A 717 -4.88 -30.60 -28.21
N SER A 718 -3.68 -30.12 -28.01
CA SER A 718 -2.65 -29.73 -29.00
C SER A 718 -2.96 -28.72 -30.11
N SER A 719 -2.03 -27.83 -30.17
CA SER A 719 -1.21 -27.33 -31.29
C SER A 719 -1.52 -25.96 -31.87
N SER A 720 -0.49 -25.15 -31.77
CA SER A 720 0.14 -24.27 -32.79
C SER A 720 -0.68 -23.15 -33.45
N HIS A 721 -0.40 -21.92 -33.11
CA HIS A 721 0.46 -21.02 -33.90
C HIS A 721 0.89 -19.84 -33.05
#